data_31282032fe0d51ce372e9cc1f6ce5f72
#
_entry.id   31282032fe0d51ce372e9cc1f6ce5f72
#
_cell.length_a   1.000
_cell.length_b   1.000
_cell.length_c   1.000
_cell.angle_alpha   90.00
_cell.angle_beta   90.00
_cell.angle_gamma   90.00
#
_symmetry.space_group_name_H-M   'P 1'
#
loop_
_entity.id
_entity.type
_entity.pdbx_description
1 polymer ?
#
loop_
_entity_poly.entity_id
_entity_poly.type
_entity_poly.pdbx_seq_one_letter_code
_entity_poly.pdbx_strand_id
1 'polypeptide(L)'
;MAAEPAWGEVERLFDAALDLPPAERLRWLAAATPDPELRAVVARMLAAHATEGPLDRTLDVSPLSIRARLEAALDDRYEIDEEIGHGGMATVYRARERKHERPVVLKVLKPETAIAFGAERFLAEIHVAAQLSHPHILALLDSGEADGLLYYVMPWLGGETLRTRLRRERRLPVATASRILRDLADALASAHRSGVVHRDLKPENILLVGDHAYLLDFGIARLRMTESHDHVTDEGTVVGTMGYMAPEQEAGVHTDHRADIFSLGVLGRELLTGLEPGLFTSLLPETLPPETPAGLVTLLQRCLEADPTSRPADMDEVLATLNPLVRPDLTHPVAPRRRRRTAPFVLLAAGLVGGAAWWTLGRGPTPVPLGSLPLPVAVAPLENETGDSALAVWGRMAGDWITQGLQETGTLTVIPWANAREAAGRHAPGTDHVRHMREETGAGTVITGSYYQVGSRIRFQAQITDAVRGTLLAYPEPVETSRDSAAEGLRLLRGRVMGALAIRQDARMAAIPGLAERPPTFDAYREFDRGLELHDAQHYPEAVAAFRQAFALDSTFGVALFSAAVDLWNTDDYAAVDSVVTLLGARRLQLTEYHELQVGYLRALLDADGERAYALARRAADLTGDSRGLNAVAWIANATNRPAEALAALDRIDPDAGSVRRWAPYWIQRAHAEHRLGRFAAERESARQMQRRHPDSRIALVLEVRAVAALGDTRALDSLLAAAGGLSPDTYWSEGAALVVAGEELNAHGRGFASPAYFRRAVRWLANQLARDPHHRAHRYWMGTALYDAGQWQSAEPYFASLAEDFPDRLQYRGLEALVLARAGRLAEAERRLGPRPRFTPAEHTSFRARLAAIEGRRENAISLLAQAVSEGYESLPWLHAVAVRDFGGLLGDPRYTTLMRPDTVP
;
A
#
# COMPACT_ATOMS: atom_id res chain seq x y z
N MET A 1 18.58 -38.29 -29.07
CA MET A 1 18.20 -37.19 -28.16
C MET A 1 19.19 -36.08 -28.48
N ALA A 2 18.80 -35.12 -29.33
CA ALA A 2 19.57 -33.93 -29.60
C ALA A 2 19.51 -33.03 -28.34
N ALA A 3 20.64 -32.52 -27.91
CA ALA A 3 20.71 -31.58 -26.80
C ALA A 3 20.01 -30.28 -27.22
N GLU A 4 19.05 -29.80 -26.45
CA GLU A 4 18.44 -28.49 -26.66
C GLU A 4 19.54 -27.43 -26.65
N PRO A 5 19.57 -26.48 -27.61
CA PRO A 5 20.57 -25.43 -27.65
C PRO A 5 20.42 -24.54 -26.42
N ALA A 6 21.55 -24.19 -25.78
CA ALA A 6 21.57 -23.31 -24.62
C ALA A 6 20.99 -21.93 -25.01
N TRP A 7 19.82 -21.58 -24.48
CA TRP A 7 19.09 -20.36 -24.82
C TRP A 7 19.94 -19.07 -24.73
N GLY A 8 20.86 -18.97 -23.80
CA GLY A 8 21.77 -17.82 -23.70
C GLY A 8 22.73 -17.64 -24.88
N GLU A 9 23.00 -18.70 -25.66
CA GLU A 9 23.80 -18.61 -26.87
C GLU A 9 22.95 -18.24 -28.08
N VAL A 10 21.70 -18.68 -28.13
CA VAL A 10 20.68 -18.26 -29.10
C VAL A 10 20.44 -16.76 -29.02
N GLU A 11 20.19 -16.26 -27.83
CA GLU A 11 19.92 -14.84 -27.53
C GLU A 11 21.11 -13.96 -27.93
N ARG A 12 22.31 -14.31 -27.50
CA ARG A 12 23.55 -13.57 -27.83
C ARG A 12 23.79 -13.48 -29.34
N LEU A 13 23.55 -14.55 -30.10
CA LEU A 13 23.70 -14.57 -31.54
C LEU A 13 22.60 -13.82 -32.28
N PHE A 14 21.38 -13.83 -31.74
CA PHE A 14 20.25 -13.10 -32.28
C PHE A 14 20.45 -11.58 -32.13
N ASP A 15 20.82 -11.12 -30.94
CA ASP A 15 21.09 -9.69 -30.65
C ASP A 15 22.27 -9.16 -31.49
N ALA A 16 23.37 -9.90 -31.54
CA ALA A 16 24.51 -9.51 -32.35
C ALA A 16 24.20 -9.48 -33.86
N ALA A 17 23.28 -10.30 -34.33
CA ALA A 17 22.81 -10.25 -35.71
C ALA A 17 21.87 -9.07 -35.97
N LEU A 18 21.11 -8.62 -35.00
CA LEU A 18 20.20 -7.46 -35.13
C LEU A 18 20.97 -6.15 -35.30
N ASP A 19 22.14 -6.02 -34.71
CA ASP A 19 23.03 -4.85 -34.87
C ASP A 19 23.58 -4.70 -36.31
N LEU A 20 23.39 -5.70 -37.17
CA LEU A 20 23.87 -5.68 -38.54
C LEU A 20 22.76 -5.33 -39.56
N PRO A 21 23.11 -4.73 -40.71
CA PRO A 21 22.15 -4.52 -41.78
C PRO A 21 21.47 -5.81 -42.20
N PRO A 22 20.14 -5.82 -42.49
CA PRO A 22 19.38 -7.04 -42.79
C PRO A 22 19.98 -7.97 -43.84
N ALA A 23 20.65 -7.40 -44.87
CA ALA A 23 21.30 -8.14 -45.93
C ALA A 23 22.57 -8.92 -45.50
N GLU A 24 23.14 -8.59 -44.35
CA GLU A 24 24.37 -9.17 -43.82
C GLU A 24 24.16 -10.17 -42.72
N ARG A 25 23.00 -10.17 -42.07
CA ARG A 25 22.66 -10.96 -40.86
C ARG A 25 22.86 -12.45 -41.03
N LEU A 26 22.31 -13.03 -42.09
CA LEU A 26 22.41 -14.48 -42.34
C LEU A 26 23.84 -14.89 -42.74
N ARG A 27 24.58 -14.03 -43.43
CA ARG A 27 25.98 -14.30 -43.82
C ARG A 27 26.89 -14.23 -42.58
N TRP A 28 26.65 -13.28 -41.70
CA TRP A 28 27.38 -13.18 -40.45
C TRP A 28 27.06 -14.36 -39.52
N LEU A 29 25.77 -14.75 -39.38
CA LEU A 29 25.32 -15.88 -38.55
C LEU A 29 25.99 -17.21 -39.02
N ALA A 30 26.17 -17.41 -40.32
CA ALA A 30 26.84 -18.57 -40.86
C ALA A 30 28.34 -18.65 -40.50
N ALA A 31 28.99 -17.50 -40.30
CA ALA A 31 30.36 -17.40 -39.84
C ALA A 31 30.51 -17.41 -38.30
N ALA A 32 29.53 -16.91 -37.58
CA ALA A 32 29.55 -16.75 -36.13
C ALA A 32 29.37 -18.07 -35.36
N THR A 33 28.66 -19.08 -35.91
CA THR A 33 28.53 -20.39 -35.29
C THR A 33 28.58 -21.53 -36.29
N PRO A 34 29.38 -22.58 -36.03
CA PRO A 34 29.42 -23.78 -36.85
C PRO A 34 28.24 -24.71 -36.65
N ASP A 35 27.45 -24.54 -35.55
CA ASP A 35 26.35 -25.38 -35.20
C ASP A 35 25.12 -25.16 -36.11
N PRO A 36 24.69 -26.19 -36.91
CA PRO A 36 23.58 -26.06 -37.83
C PRO A 36 22.22 -25.91 -37.17
N GLU A 37 22.02 -26.49 -35.97
CA GLU A 37 20.76 -26.38 -35.23
C GLU A 37 20.58 -24.99 -34.63
N LEU A 38 21.64 -24.44 -34.01
CA LEU A 38 21.70 -23.11 -33.46
C LEU A 38 21.47 -22.06 -34.56
N ARG A 39 22.14 -22.20 -35.72
CA ARG A 39 21.91 -21.33 -36.88
C ARG A 39 20.47 -21.37 -37.38
N ALA A 40 19.85 -22.55 -37.41
CA ALA A 40 18.47 -22.70 -37.88
C ALA A 40 17.46 -22.05 -36.93
N VAL A 41 17.72 -22.08 -35.63
CA VAL A 41 16.88 -21.38 -34.59
C VAL A 41 17.01 -19.88 -34.76
N VAL A 42 18.23 -19.33 -34.73
CA VAL A 42 18.49 -17.89 -34.85
C VAL A 42 18.01 -17.33 -36.20
N ALA A 43 18.20 -18.07 -37.30
CA ALA A 43 17.69 -17.66 -38.61
C ALA A 43 16.16 -17.61 -38.69
N ARG A 44 15.45 -18.52 -38.02
CA ARG A 44 13.99 -18.47 -37.90
C ARG A 44 13.54 -17.25 -37.09
N MET A 45 14.23 -16.93 -35.99
CA MET A 45 13.96 -15.73 -35.18
C MET A 45 14.20 -14.45 -36.00
N LEU A 46 15.30 -14.36 -36.75
CA LEU A 46 15.59 -13.23 -37.65
C LEU A 46 14.57 -13.10 -38.79
N ALA A 47 14.08 -14.23 -39.33
CA ALA A 47 13.04 -14.23 -40.37
C ALA A 47 11.67 -13.79 -39.77
N ALA A 48 11.34 -14.24 -38.56
CA ALA A 48 10.15 -13.79 -37.84
C ALA A 48 10.20 -12.29 -37.50
N HIS A 49 11.38 -11.79 -37.15
CA HIS A 49 11.62 -10.37 -36.89
C HIS A 49 11.61 -9.49 -38.17
N ALA A 50 11.95 -10.05 -39.32
CA ALA A 50 11.96 -9.35 -40.62
C ALA A 50 10.60 -9.39 -41.35
N THR A 51 9.65 -10.18 -40.88
CA THR A 51 8.28 -10.19 -41.39
C THR A 51 7.52 -9.09 -40.63
N GLU A 52 7.15 -8.02 -41.30
CA GLU A 52 6.19 -7.05 -40.75
C GLU A 52 4.91 -7.80 -40.35
N GLY A 53 4.87 -8.17 -39.06
CA GLY A 53 3.64 -8.69 -38.47
C GLY A 53 2.64 -7.55 -38.28
N PRO A 54 1.36 -7.85 -38.00
CA PRO A 54 0.36 -6.82 -37.69
C PRO A 54 0.75 -5.97 -36.46
N LEU A 55 1.87 -6.28 -35.78
CA LEU A 55 2.39 -5.56 -34.61
C LEU A 55 3.33 -4.38 -34.96
N ASP A 56 3.83 -4.29 -36.20
CA ASP A 56 4.75 -3.20 -36.61
C ASP A 56 4.03 -1.93 -37.13
N ARG A 57 2.71 -1.94 -37.19
CA ARG A 57 1.96 -0.71 -37.25
C ARG A 57 1.99 -0.10 -35.87
N THR A 58 2.63 1.05 -35.71
CA THR A 58 2.44 1.95 -34.58
C THR A 58 0.94 2.24 -34.45
N LEU A 59 0.27 1.43 -33.62
CA LEU A 59 -1.11 1.70 -33.25
C LEU A 59 -1.08 3.01 -32.48
N ASP A 60 -1.68 4.06 -33.07
CA ASP A 60 -1.94 5.30 -32.37
C ASP A 60 -2.96 4.96 -31.27
N VAL A 61 -2.47 4.76 -30.04
CA VAL A 61 -3.23 4.33 -28.85
C VAL A 61 -3.90 5.52 -28.13
N SER A 62 -3.98 6.70 -28.77
CA SER A 62 -4.69 7.81 -28.16
C SER A 62 -6.21 7.50 -28.07
N PRO A 63 -6.91 7.88 -27.00
CA PRO A 63 -8.37 7.68 -26.87
C PRO A 63 -9.16 8.25 -28.03
N LEU A 64 -8.67 9.33 -28.65
CA LEU A 64 -9.27 9.94 -29.85
C LEU A 64 -9.10 9.03 -31.07
N SER A 65 -7.99 8.30 -31.22
CA SER A 65 -7.80 7.36 -32.32
C SER A 65 -8.61 6.08 -32.16
N ILE A 66 -8.75 5.56 -30.93
CA ILE A 66 -9.61 4.39 -30.65
C ILE A 66 -11.06 4.70 -30.95
N ARG A 67 -11.56 5.85 -30.51
CA ARG A 67 -12.94 6.30 -30.81
C ARG A 67 -13.17 6.43 -32.32
N ALA A 68 -12.30 7.13 -33.04
CA ALA A 68 -12.44 7.33 -34.48
C ALA A 68 -12.41 6.01 -35.28
N ARG A 69 -11.58 5.05 -34.86
CA ARG A 69 -11.52 3.71 -35.44
C ARG A 69 -12.80 2.93 -35.19
N LEU A 70 -13.36 3.00 -33.99
CA LEU A 70 -14.63 2.37 -33.66
C LEU A 70 -15.79 2.98 -34.41
N GLU A 71 -15.87 4.32 -34.50
CA GLU A 71 -16.88 5.05 -35.28
C GLU A 71 -16.81 4.61 -36.73
N ALA A 72 -15.63 4.53 -37.35
CA ALA A 72 -15.48 4.10 -38.74
C ALA A 72 -15.82 2.61 -38.94
N ALA A 73 -15.49 1.74 -37.99
CA ALA A 73 -15.69 0.29 -38.13
C ALA A 73 -17.09 -0.19 -37.74
N LEU A 74 -17.83 0.58 -36.94
CA LEU A 74 -19.15 0.22 -36.41
C LEU A 74 -20.29 1.20 -36.85
N ASP A 75 -20.01 2.15 -37.75
CA ASP A 75 -21.01 3.19 -38.17
C ASP A 75 -22.30 2.61 -38.70
N ASP A 76 -22.28 1.41 -39.28
CA ASP A 76 -23.48 0.73 -39.74
C ASP A 76 -24.36 0.17 -38.61
N ARG A 77 -23.80 -0.02 -37.39
CA ARG A 77 -24.44 -0.70 -36.28
C ARG A 77 -24.68 0.21 -35.07
N TYR A 78 -23.69 1.03 -34.72
CA TYR A 78 -23.69 1.83 -33.52
C TYR A 78 -23.26 3.28 -33.81
N GLU A 79 -23.99 4.24 -33.27
CA GLU A 79 -23.63 5.65 -33.20
C GLU A 79 -23.03 5.91 -31.80
N ILE A 80 -21.75 6.27 -31.74
CA ILE A 80 -21.03 6.45 -30.46
C ILE A 80 -21.26 7.88 -29.98
N ASP A 81 -21.96 8.05 -28.86
CA ASP A 81 -22.31 9.36 -28.28
C ASP A 81 -21.09 9.95 -27.49
N GLU A 82 -20.81 9.37 -26.36
CA GLU A 82 -19.78 9.88 -25.44
C GLU A 82 -19.05 8.76 -24.69
N GLU A 83 -17.83 9.03 -24.23
CA GLU A 83 -17.11 8.18 -23.31
C GLU A 83 -17.68 8.39 -21.90
N ILE A 84 -18.13 7.30 -21.26
CA ILE A 84 -18.76 7.31 -19.94
C ILE A 84 -17.88 6.66 -18.86
N GLY A 85 -16.77 6.04 -19.24
CA GLY A 85 -15.84 5.42 -18.30
C GLY A 85 -14.54 5.03 -18.95
N HIS A 86 -13.45 5.17 -18.17
CA HIS A 86 -12.11 4.79 -18.56
C HIS A 86 -11.47 3.97 -17.44
N GLY A 87 -11.07 2.72 -17.73
CA GLY A 87 -10.46 1.83 -16.76
C GLY A 87 -9.10 1.31 -17.22
N GLY A 88 -8.42 0.57 -16.37
CA GLY A 88 -7.12 -0.05 -16.67
C GLY A 88 -7.16 -0.98 -17.89
N MET A 89 -8.27 -1.73 -18.10
CA MET A 89 -8.40 -2.78 -19.11
C MET A 89 -9.28 -2.41 -20.29
N ALA A 90 -10.18 -1.44 -20.15
CA ALA A 90 -11.18 -1.11 -21.17
C ALA A 90 -11.62 0.33 -21.07
N THR A 91 -12.12 0.87 -22.20
CA THR A 91 -12.83 2.14 -22.31
C THR A 91 -14.31 1.87 -22.56
N VAL A 92 -15.19 2.63 -21.93
CA VAL A 92 -16.64 2.44 -21.97
C VAL A 92 -17.29 3.63 -22.64
N TYR A 93 -18.06 3.39 -23.71
CA TYR A 93 -18.77 4.41 -24.45
C TYR A 93 -20.28 4.22 -24.31
N ARG A 94 -21.01 5.32 -24.18
CA ARG A 94 -22.44 5.34 -24.49
C ARG A 94 -22.59 5.41 -25.99
N ALA A 95 -23.52 4.60 -26.53
CA ALA A 95 -23.81 4.59 -27.94
C ALA A 95 -25.31 4.32 -28.17
N ARG A 96 -25.74 4.50 -29.40
CA ARG A 96 -27.10 4.19 -29.87
C ARG A 96 -27.04 3.08 -30.91
N GLU A 97 -27.71 1.96 -30.64
CA GLU A 97 -27.88 0.91 -31.65
C GLU A 97 -28.80 1.37 -32.74
N ARG A 98 -28.31 1.47 -33.99
CA ARG A 98 -29.07 2.00 -35.11
C ARG A 98 -30.27 1.12 -35.52
N LYS A 99 -30.14 -0.20 -35.40
CA LYS A 99 -31.17 -1.15 -35.80
C LYS A 99 -32.45 -1.05 -34.97
N HIS A 100 -32.36 -0.83 -33.68
CA HIS A 100 -33.52 -0.78 -32.77
C HIS A 100 -33.66 0.59 -32.11
N GLU A 101 -32.84 1.54 -32.49
CA GLU A 101 -32.83 2.94 -31.96
C GLU A 101 -32.79 3.03 -30.44
N ARG A 102 -32.08 2.10 -29.78
CA ARG A 102 -32.00 2.04 -28.32
C ARG A 102 -30.62 2.44 -27.81
N PRO A 103 -30.52 3.06 -26.60
CA PRO A 103 -29.27 3.37 -25.99
C PRO A 103 -28.60 2.09 -25.49
N VAL A 104 -27.27 1.98 -25.71
CA VAL A 104 -26.42 0.85 -25.33
C VAL A 104 -25.10 1.36 -24.76
N VAL A 105 -24.38 0.46 -24.12
CA VAL A 105 -23.01 0.66 -23.66
C VAL A 105 -22.08 -0.23 -24.47
N LEU A 106 -21.09 0.39 -25.14
CA LEU A 106 -19.97 -0.31 -25.74
C LEU A 106 -18.79 -0.31 -24.78
N LYS A 107 -18.32 -1.47 -24.40
CA LYS A 107 -17.08 -1.63 -23.64
C LYS A 107 -16.02 -2.22 -24.55
N VAL A 108 -14.92 -1.47 -24.72
CA VAL A 108 -13.85 -1.73 -25.67
C VAL A 108 -12.58 -2.02 -24.92
N LEU A 109 -11.98 -3.19 -25.15
CA LEU A 109 -10.73 -3.56 -24.53
C LEU A 109 -9.58 -2.71 -25.07
N LYS A 110 -8.66 -2.35 -24.20
CA LYS A 110 -7.42 -1.71 -24.63
C LYS A 110 -6.58 -2.67 -25.46
N PRO A 111 -5.87 -2.21 -26.49
CA PRO A 111 -5.06 -3.07 -27.36
C PRO A 111 -4.08 -3.95 -26.60
N GLU A 112 -3.44 -3.42 -25.57
CA GLU A 112 -2.48 -4.15 -24.72
C GLU A 112 -3.17 -5.32 -24.00
N THR A 113 -4.37 -5.10 -23.53
CA THR A 113 -5.21 -6.10 -22.87
C THR A 113 -5.69 -7.15 -23.89
N ALA A 114 -6.12 -6.72 -25.07
CA ALA A 114 -6.57 -7.59 -26.14
C ALA A 114 -5.47 -8.55 -26.64
N ILE A 115 -4.23 -8.06 -26.73
CA ILE A 115 -3.05 -8.87 -27.10
C ILE A 115 -2.75 -9.91 -26.03
N ALA A 116 -2.79 -9.54 -24.75
CA ALA A 116 -2.51 -10.45 -23.64
C ALA A 116 -3.53 -11.61 -23.54
N PHE A 117 -4.77 -11.39 -23.96
CA PHE A 117 -5.86 -12.38 -23.87
C PHE A 117 -6.02 -13.25 -25.13
N GLY A 118 -5.77 -12.71 -26.30
CA GLY A 118 -6.09 -13.33 -27.59
C GLY A 118 -7.59 -13.25 -27.94
N ALA A 119 -7.92 -12.83 -29.16
CA ALA A 119 -9.29 -12.57 -29.62
C ALA A 119 -10.21 -13.78 -29.51
N GLU A 120 -9.74 -14.97 -29.92
CA GLU A 120 -10.54 -16.20 -29.89
C GLU A 120 -10.97 -16.60 -28.47
N ARG A 121 -10.08 -16.43 -27.49
CA ARG A 121 -10.37 -16.76 -26.06
C ARG A 121 -11.35 -15.78 -25.46
N PHE A 122 -11.15 -14.48 -25.72
CA PHE A 122 -12.06 -13.44 -25.25
C PHE A 122 -13.49 -13.68 -25.74
N LEU A 123 -13.65 -13.96 -27.04
CA LEU A 123 -14.96 -14.23 -27.63
C LEU A 123 -15.60 -15.52 -27.09
N ALA A 124 -14.80 -16.55 -26.78
CA ALA A 124 -15.30 -17.78 -26.18
C ALA A 124 -15.83 -17.54 -24.75
N GLU A 125 -15.13 -16.75 -23.94
CA GLU A 125 -15.55 -16.42 -22.56
C GLU A 125 -16.77 -15.53 -22.53
N ILE A 126 -16.83 -14.53 -23.42
CA ILE A 126 -18.02 -13.70 -23.62
C ILE A 126 -19.22 -14.56 -24.04
N HIS A 127 -19.02 -15.57 -24.87
CA HIS A 127 -20.09 -16.47 -25.29
C HIS A 127 -20.73 -17.20 -24.11
N VAL A 128 -19.92 -17.62 -23.13
CA VAL A 128 -20.42 -18.25 -21.90
C VAL A 128 -21.17 -17.24 -21.04
N ALA A 129 -20.64 -16.03 -20.86
CA ALA A 129 -21.31 -14.97 -20.10
C ALA A 129 -22.61 -14.51 -20.77
N ALA A 130 -22.69 -14.53 -22.10
CA ALA A 130 -23.87 -14.15 -22.85
C ALA A 130 -25.06 -15.15 -22.71
N GLN A 131 -24.79 -16.38 -22.22
CA GLN A 131 -25.86 -17.35 -21.92
C GLN A 131 -26.54 -17.11 -20.57
N LEU A 132 -25.97 -16.26 -19.72
CA LEU A 132 -26.58 -15.91 -18.45
C LEU A 132 -27.79 -14.99 -18.65
N SER A 133 -28.95 -15.47 -18.22
CA SER A 133 -30.20 -14.70 -18.26
C SER A 133 -30.80 -14.65 -16.86
N HIS A 134 -30.74 -13.50 -16.21
CA HIS A 134 -31.25 -13.30 -14.85
C HIS A 134 -31.68 -11.84 -14.65
N PRO A 135 -32.75 -11.53 -13.89
CA PRO A 135 -33.22 -10.18 -13.66
C PRO A 135 -32.18 -9.21 -13.08
N HIS A 136 -31.20 -9.72 -12.32
CA HIS A 136 -30.15 -8.95 -11.66
C HIS A 136 -28.74 -9.15 -12.29
N ILE A 137 -28.67 -9.69 -13.51
CA ILE A 137 -27.46 -9.76 -14.33
C ILE A 137 -27.67 -8.89 -15.57
N LEU A 138 -26.74 -7.97 -15.84
CA LEU A 138 -26.83 -7.17 -17.05
C LEU A 138 -26.49 -8.02 -18.27
N ALA A 139 -27.49 -8.24 -19.13
CA ALA A 139 -27.36 -9.11 -20.30
C ALA A 139 -26.37 -8.54 -21.32
N LEU A 140 -25.59 -9.39 -21.96
CA LEU A 140 -24.81 -9.04 -23.14
C LEU A 140 -25.71 -9.06 -24.38
N LEU A 141 -25.68 -7.99 -25.15
CA LEU A 141 -26.48 -7.82 -26.37
C LEU A 141 -25.72 -8.27 -27.61
N ASP A 142 -24.42 -8.00 -27.65
CA ASP A 142 -23.56 -8.24 -28.78
C ASP A 142 -22.09 -8.24 -28.36
N SER A 143 -21.22 -8.82 -29.18
CA SER A 143 -19.77 -8.80 -28.99
C SER A 143 -19.05 -9.03 -30.32
N GLY A 144 -17.82 -8.58 -30.43
CA GLY A 144 -17.06 -8.78 -31.66
C GLY A 144 -15.69 -8.11 -31.64
N GLU A 145 -15.11 -8.12 -32.84
CA GLU A 145 -13.89 -7.41 -33.16
C GLU A 145 -14.17 -6.41 -34.27
N ALA A 146 -13.69 -5.18 -34.10
CA ALA A 146 -13.82 -4.10 -35.07
C ALA A 146 -12.48 -3.37 -35.21
N ASP A 147 -11.88 -3.43 -36.40
CA ASP A 147 -10.54 -2.88 -36.71
C ASP A 147 -9.46 -3.30 -35.65
N GLY A 148 -9.45 -4.58 -35.26
CA GLY A 148 -8.52 -5.12 -34.26
C GLY A 148 -8.85 -4.73 -32.82
N LEU A 149 -9.97 -4.06 -32.54
CA LEU A 149 -10.45 -3.71 -31.22
C LEU A 149 -11.53 -4.69 -30.78
N LEU A 150 -11.33 -5.36 -29.67
CA LEU A 150 -12.32 -6.26 -29.08
C LEU A 150 -13.32 -5.46 -28.25
N TYR A 151 -14.62 -5.72 -28.48
CA TYR A 151 -15.68 -5.02 -27.79
C TYR A 151 -16.85 -5.94 -27.44
N TYR A 152 -17.66 -5.49 -26.48
CA TYR A 152 -18.98 -6.04 -26.20
C TYR A 152 -19.99 -4.96 -25.85
N VAL A 153 -21.25 -5.28 -26.02
CA VAL A 153 -22.37 -4.34 -25.94
C VAL A 153 -23.38 -4.80 -24.89
N MET A 154 -23.78 -3.87 -24.05
CA MET A 154 -24.77 -4.06 -22.99
C MET A 154 -25.89 -3.02 -23.13
N PRO A 155 -27.08 -3.27 -22.55
CA PRO A 155 -28.12 -2.25 -22.48
C PRO A 155 -27.69 -1.08 -21.59
N TRP A 156 -28.00 0.15 -22.01
CA TRP A 156 -27.87 1.33 -21.15
C TRP A 156 -29.04 1.36 -20.17
N LEU A 157 -28.74 1.15 -18.87
CA LEU A 157 -29.69 1.37 -17.78
C LEU A 157 -29.34 2.68 -17.06
N GLY A 158 -30.31 3.60 -16.99
CA GLY A 158 -30.11 4.83 -16.21
C GLY A 158 -29.96 4.50 -14.72
N GLY A 159 -28.76 4.64 -14.17
CA GLY A 159 -28.46 4.32 -12.79
C GLY A 159 -27.08 4.85 -12.38
N GLU A 160 -26.70 4.55 -11.13
CA GLU A 160 -25.37 4.89 -10.61
C GLU A 160 -24.66 3.61 -10.14
N THR A 161 -23.32 3.57 -10.16
CA THR A 161 -22.58 2.44 -9.57
C THR A 161 -22.73 2.46 -8.05
N LEU A 162 -22.68 1.26 -7.44
CA LEU A 162 -22.72 1.15 -5.98
C LEU A 162 -21.53 1.90 -5.34
N ARG A 163 -20.38 1.98 -5.98
CA ARG A 163 -19.23 2.79 -5.55
C ARG A 163 -19.60 4.28 -5.47
N THR A 164 -20.28 4.82 -6.49
CA THR A 164 -20.76 6.21 -6.50
C THR A 164 -21.74 6.46 -5.34
N ARG A 165 -22.63 5.52 -5.09
CA ARG A 165 -23.59 5.58 -3.98
C ARG A 165 -22.89 5.59 -2.62
N LEU A 166 -21.91 4.69 -2.40
CA LEU A 166 -21.13 4.59 -1.16
C LEU A 166 -20.26 5.82 -0.90
N ARG A 167 -19.66 6.40 -1.95
CA ARG A 167 -18.92 7.68 -1.82
C ARG A 167 -19.82 8.82 -1.31
N ARG A 168 -21.09 8.85 -1.74
CA ARG A 168 -22.07 9.87 -1.34
C ARG A 168 -22.65 9.62 0.06
N GLU A 169 -23.04 8.38 0.37
CA GLU A 169 -23.79 8.05 1.58
C GLU A 169 -22.93 7.40 2.67
N ARG A 170 -21.69 7.04 2.35
CA ARG A 170 -20.72 6.31 3.17
C ARG A 170 -21.20 4.91 3.56
N ARG A 171 -22.33 4.79 4.25
CA ARG A 171 -22.98 3.52 4.62
C ARG A 171 -24.46 3.55 4.22
N LEU A 172 -25.00 2.36 4.00
CA LEU A 172 -26.40 2.22 3.63
C LEU A 172 -27.24 1.74 4.80
N PRO A 173 -28.55 2.10 4.85
CA PRO A 173 -29.50 1.52 5.81
C PRO A 173 -29.52 -0.01 5.71
N VAL A 174 -29.66 -0.72 6.84
CA VAL A 174 -29.65 -2.19 6.90
C VAL A 174 -30.61 -2.83 5.91
N ALA A 175 -31.83 -2.27 5.77
CA ALA A 175 -32.85 -2.79 4.83
C ALA A 175 -32.39 -2.66 3.36
N THR A 176 -31.73 -1.55 3.01
CA THR A 176 -31.20 -1.32 1.65
C THR A 176 -30.01 -2.24 1.38
N ALA A 177 -29.07 -2.36 2.33
CA ALA A 177 -27.92 -3.26 2.22
C ALA A 177 -28.39 -4.73 2.08
N SER A 178 -29.35 -5.18 2.91
CA SER A 178 -29.91 -6.54 2.81
C SER A 178 -30.54 -6.83 1.46
N ARG A 179 -31.25 -5.84 0.88
CA ARG A 179 -31.88 -5.98 -0.45
C ARG A 179 -30.81 -6.10 -1.56
N ILE A 180 -29.80 -5.24 -1.54
CA ILE A 180 -28.69 -5.30 -2.49
C ILE A 180 -27.98 -6.66 -2.39
N LEU A 181 -27.64 -7.10 -1.19
CA LEU A 181 -26.99 -8.40 -0.98
C LEU A 181 -27.84 -9.57 -1.46
N ARG A 182 -29.18 -9.51 -1.26
CA ARG A 182 -30.09 -10.52 -1.77
C ARG A 182 -30.14 -10.54 -3.31
N ASP A 183 -30.26 -9.38 -3.96
CA ASP A 183 -30.31 -9.27 -5.42
C ASP A 183 -29.02 -9.83 -6.05
N LEU A 184 -27.86 -9.52 -5.43
CA LEU A 184 -26.56 -10.05 -5.87
C LEU A 184 -26.40 -11.54 -5.62
N ALA A 185 -26.84 -12.04 -4.44
CA ALA A 185 -26.80 -13.46 -4.12
C ALA A 185 -27.67 -14.29 -5.08
N ASP A 186 -28.83 -13.77 -5.48
CA ASP A 186 -29.72 -14.40 -6.46
C ASP A 186 -29.09 -14.45 -7.87
N ALA A 187 -28.45 -13.35 -8.28
CA ALA A 187 -27.67 -13.29 -9.53
C ALA A 187 -26.52 -14.30 -9.52
N LEU A 188 -25.73 -14.33 -8.46
CA LEU A 188 -24.58 -15.24 -8.32
C LEU A 188 -25.02 -16.70 -8.22
N ALA A 189 -26.12 -17.02 -7.52
CA ALA A 189 -26.68 -18.36 -7.48
C ALA A 189 -27.02 -18.88 -8.89
N SER A 190 -27.61 -18.02 -9.74
CA SER A 190 -27.90 -18.35 -11.13
C SER A 190 -26.65 -18.59 -11.96
N ALA A 191 -25.63 -17.74 -11.82
CA ALA A 191 -24.36 -17.87 -12.52
C ALA A 191 -23.63 -19.17 -12.10
N HIS A 192 -23.55 -19.45 -10.82
CA HIS A 192 -22.90 -20.65 -10.25
C HIS A 192 -23.55 -21.94 -10.74
N ARG A 193 -24.89 -21.99 -10.84
CA ARG A 193 -25.60 -23.15 -11.42
C ARG A 193 -25.25 -23.37 -12.90
N SER A 194 -24.87 -22.31 -13.60
CA SER A 194 -24.39 -22.37 -15.00
C SER A 194 -22.88 -22.63 -15.09
N GLY A 195 -22.20 -22.88 -13.96
CA GLY A 195 -20.76 -23.13 -13.91
C GLY A 195 -19.89 -21.87 -14.04
N VAL A 196 -20.48 -20.66 -13.93
CA VAL A 196 -19.78 -19.39 -14.05
C VAL A 196 -19.54 -18.78 -12.68
N VAL A 197 -18.29 -18.46 -12.35
CA VAL A 197 -17.87 -17.77 -11.13
C VAL A 197 -17.46 -16.35 -11.50
N HIS A 198 -17.93 -15.35 -10.74
CA HIS A 198 -17.73 -13.93 -11.08
C HIS A 198 -16.28 -13.46 -10.85
N ARG A 199 -15.66 -13.82 -9.74
CA ARG A 199 -14.24 -13.59 -9.36
C ARG A 199 -13.78 -12.14 -9.21
N ASP A 200 -14.62 -11.13 -9.49
CA ASP A 200 -14.32 -9.69 -9.34
C ASP A 200 -15.53 -8.92 -8.80
N LEU A 201 -16.18 -9.45 -7.77
CA LEU A 201 -17.34 -8.79 -7.13
C LEU A 201 -16.86 -7.60 -6.29
N LYS A 202 -17.25 -6.39 -6.70
CA LYS A 202 -16.91 -5.12 -6.03
C LYS A 202 -17.93 -4.04 -6.38
N PRO A 203 -18.01 -2.93 -5.62
CA PRO A 203 -19.00 -1.87 -5.84
C PRO A 203 -18.95 -1.22 -7.23
N GLU A 204 -17.80 -1.21 -7.89
CA GLU A 204 -17.64 -0.69 -9.26
C GLU A 204 -18.39 -1.55 -10.29
N ASN A 205 -18.51 -2.85 -10.04
CA ASN A 205 -19.15 -3.82 -10.92
C ASN A 205 -20.63 -4.06 -10.57
N ILE A 206 -21.24 -3.16 -9.79
CA ILE A 206 -22.63 -3.23 -9.38
C ILE A 206 -23.32 -1.91 -9.77
N LEU A 207 -24.35 -2.00 -10.62
CA LEU A 207 -25.19 -0.87 -11.01
C LEU A 207 -26.47 -0.86 -10.18
N LEU A 208 -26.83 0.28 -9.63
CA LEU A 208 -28.09 0.50 -8.93
C LEU A 208 -29.07 1.22 -9.86
N VAL A 209 -30.21 0.62 -10.08
CA VAL A 209 -31.32 1.23 -10.84
C VAL A 209 -32.56 1.22 -9.95
N GLY A 210 -32.95 2.37 -9.46
CA GLY A 210 -33.96 2.49 -8.42
C GLY A 210 -33.52 1.77 -7.14
N ASP A 211 -34.33 0.78 -6.71
CA ASP A 211 -34.05 -0.01 -5.51
C ASP A 211 -33.37 -1.36 -5.79
N HIS A 212 -33.00 -1.67 -7.02
CA HIS A 212 -32.46 -2.96 -7.44
C HIS A 212 -30.99 -2.89 -7.83
N ALA A 213 -30.23 -3.92 -7.49
CA ALA A 213 -28.85 -4.10 -7.87
C ALA A 213 -28.75 -4.99 -9.12
N TYR A 214 -27.87 -4.60 -10.04
CA TYR A 214 -27.53 -5.34 -11.25
C TYR A 214 -26.03 -5.64 -11.26
N LEU A 215 -25.68 -6.90 -11.47
CA LEU A 215 -24.31 -7.36 -11.56
C LEU A 215 -23.78 -7.10 -12.99
N LEU A 216 -22.65 -6.41 -13.05
CA LEU A 216 -21.91 -6.11 -14.27
C LEU A 216 -20.69 -7.03 -14.38
N ASP A 217 -20.15 -7.17 -15.57
CA ASP A 217 -18.78 -7.63 -15.85
C ASP A 217 -18.35 -8.88 -15.07
N PHE A 218 -18.86 -10.04 -15.45
CA PHE A 218 -18.27 -11.32 -15.04
C PHE A 218 -16.79 -11.29 -15.43
N GLY A 219 -15.90 -11.62 -14.50
CA GLY A 219 -14.44 -11.41 -14.61
C GLY A 219 -13.78 -12.14 -15.80
N ILE A 220 -14.25 -11.79 -16.99
CA ILE A 220 -13.88 -12.35 -18.31
C ILE A 220 -12.35 -12.32 -18.50
N ALA A 221 -11.68 -11.37 -17.86
CA ALA A 221 -10.24 -11.13 -17.98
C ALA A 221 -9.36 -11.94 -16.99
N ARG A 222 -9.94 -12.68 -16.04
CA ARG A 222 -9.17 -13.32 -14.93
C ARG A 222 -9.06 -14.84 -14.96
N LEU A 223 -9.73 -15.52 -15.87
CA LEU A 223 -9.89 -16.98 -15.85
C LEU A 223 -8.59 -17.77 -16.08
N ARG A 224 -7.46 -17.18 -16.42
CA ARG A 224 -6.22 -17.92 -16.70
C ARG A 224 -4.89 -17.34 -16.26
N MET A 225 -4.83 -16.42 -15.33
CA MET A 225 -3.53 -16.17 -14.65
C MET A 225 -3.16 -17.28 -13.67
N THR A 226 -4.08 -18.19 -13.37
CA THR A 226 -3.90 -19.30 -12.41
C THR A 226 -3.55 -20.65 -13.02
N GLU A 227 -3.59 -20.83 -14.34
CA GLU A 227 -3.34 -22.15 -14.97
C GLU A 227 -2.00 -22.27 -15.72
N SER A 228 -1.21 -21.21 -15.83
CA SER A 228 0.10 -21.26 -16.49
C SER A 228 1.21 -21.03 -15.45
N HIS A 229 1.81 -22.08 -14.98
CA HIS A 229 3.00 -22.09 -14.11
C HIS A 229 4.30 -21.64 -14.80
N ASP A 230 4.24 -21.27 -16.08
CA ASP A 230 5.42 -20.87 -16.86
C ASP A 230 5.11 -19.61 -17.67
N HIS A 231 5.12 -18.47 -17.07
CA HIS A 231 5.54 -17.17 -17.61
C HIS A 231 5.23 -16.12 -16.59
N VAL A 232 6.19 -15.88 -15.69
CA VAL A 232 6.37 -14.60 -15.05
C VAL A 232 6.71 -13.62 -16.18
N THR A 233 5.72 -12.87 -16.66
CA THR A 233 6.03 -11.67 -17.41
C THR A 233 6.64 -10.66 -16.44
N ASP A 234 7.77 -10.09 -16.80
CA ASP A 234 8.61 -9.14 -16.05
C ASP A 234 7.93 -7.81 -15.67
N GLU A 235 6.62 -7.74 -15.72
CA GLU A 235 5.81 -6.61 -15.26
C GLU A 235 4.69 -7.13 -14.37
N GLY A 236 4.98 -7.15 -13.06
CA GLY A 236 4.04 -7.52 -12.00
C GLY A 236 2.84 -6.57 -11.90
N THR A 237 1.95 -6.61 -12.87
CA THR A 237 0.66 -5.92 -12.81
C THR A 237 -0.42 -6.91 -12.37
N VAL A 238 -0.56 -7.11 -11.05
CA VAL A 238 -1.78 -7.68 -10.49
C VAL A 238 -2.86 -6.61 -10.61
N VAL A 239 -3.65 -6.69 -11.68
CA VAL A 239 -4.76 -5.79 -11.92
C VAL A 239 -5.99 -6.29 -11.15
N GLY A 240 -6.31 -5.65 -10.01
CA GLY A 240 -7.52 -5.89 -9.26
C GLY A 240 -7.52 -5.17 -7.91
N THR A 241 -8.69 -4.69 -7.48
CA THR A 241 -8.90 -4.09 -6.16
C THR A 241 -8.76 -5.19 -5.10
N MET A 242 -7.59 -5.34 -4.50
CA MET A 242 -7.19 -6.46 -3.62
C MET A 242 -8.11 -6.70 -2.42
N GLY A 243 -8.80 -5.67 -1.92
CA GLY A 243 -9.60 -5.79 -0.69
C GLY A 243 -10.87 -6.63 -0.76
N TYR A 244 -11.38 -7.00 -1.95
CA TYR A 244 -12.58 -7.85 -2.11
C TYR A 244 -12.23 -9.29 -2.51
N MET A 245 -10.98 -9.57 -2.81
CA MET A 245 -10.52 -10.86 -3.28
C MET A 245 -10.51 -11.87 -2.13
N ALA A 246 -10.91 -13.11 -2.42
CA ALA A 246 -10.83 -14.17 -1.43
C ALA A 246 -9.37 -14.61 -1.21
N PRO A 247 -8.99 -15.04 0.01
CA PRO A 247 -7.60 -15.42 0.31
C PRO A 247 -7.01 -16.48 -0.62
N GLU A 248 -7.82 -17.45 -1.05
CA GLU A 248 -7.40 -18.47 -2.01
C GLU A 248 -7.17 -17.94 -3.41
N GLN A 249 -7.84 -16.84 -3.79
CA GLN A 249 -7.58 -16.14 -5.05
C GLN A 249 -6.26 -15.36 -5.00
N GLU A 250 -5.99 -14.69 -3.87
CA GLU A 250 -4.73 -13.98 -3.65
C GLU A 250 -3.54 -14.95 -3.61
N ALA A 251 -3.74 -16.15 -3.05
CA ALA A 251 -2.74 -17.19 -2.98
C ALA A 251 -2.52 -17.92 -4.32
N GLY A 252 -3.29 -17.62 -5.38
CA GLY A 252 -3.19 -18.30 -6.67
C GLY A 252 -3.60 -19.78 -6.65
N VAL A 253 -4.36 -20.22 -5.62
CA VAL A 253 -4.84 -21.59 -5.48
C VAL A 253 -6.13 -21.81 -6.30
N HIS A 254 -6.47 -23.06 -6.61
CA HIS A 254 -7.70 -23.38 -7.34
C HIS A 254 -8.93 -22.78 -6.62
N THR A 255 -9.66 -21.92 -7.32
CA THR A 255 -10.73 -21.09 -6.78
C THR A 255 -12.09 -21.56 -7.31
N ASP A 256 -13.02 -21.90 -6.41
CA ASP A 256 -14.40 -22.26 -6.76
C ASP A 256 -15.39 -21.08 -6.51
N HIS A 257 -16.69 -21.34 -6.59
CA HIS A 257 -17.77 -20.37 -6.40
C HIS A 257 -17.80 -19.73 -4.98
N ARG A 258 -17.10 -20.30 -3.99
CA ARG A 258 -17.03 -19.77 -2.63
C ARG A 258 -16.17 -18.52 -2.52
N ALA A 259 -15.38 -18.20 -3.55
CA ALA A 259 -14.68 -16.93 -3.63
C ALA A 259 -15.68 -15.76 -3.78
N ASP A 260 -16.74 -15.93 -4.56
CA ASP A 260 -17.79 -14.91 -4.70
C ASP A 260 -18.59 -14.74 -3.38
N ILE A 261 -18.72 -15.82 -2.58
CA ILE A 261 -19.34 -15.75 -1.24
C ILE A 261 -18.51 -14.88 -0.30
N PHE A 262 -17.19 -15.04 -0.34
CA PHE A 262 -16.27 -14.18 0.43
C PHE A 262 -16.39 -12.71 0.00
N SER A 263 -16.31 -12.44 -1.30
CA SER A 263 -16.43 -11.08 -1.84
C SER A 263 -17.77 -10.43 -1.51
N LEU A 264 -18.86 -11.22 -1.49
CA LEU A 264 -20.18 -10.76 -1.03
C LEU A 264 -20.19 -10.42 0.47
N GLY A 265 -19.47 -11.18 1.29
CA GLY A 265 -19.27 -10.89 2.73
C GLY A 265 -18.54 -9.57 2.96
N VAL A 266 -17.43 -9.32 2.20
CA VAL A 266 -16.67 -8.07 2.23
C VAL A 266 -17.56 -6.89 1.84
N LEU A 267 -18.30 -7.04 0.74
CA LEU A 267 -19.25 -6.04 0.25
C LEU A 267 -20.32 -5.75 1.32
N GLY A 268 -20.91 -6.78 1.94
CA GLY A 268 -21.92 -6.62 2.98
C GLY A 268 -21.41 -5.85 4.20
N ARG A 269 -20.17 -6.09 4.61
CA ARG A 269 -19.50 -5.31 5.65
C ARG A 269 -19.39 -3.85 5.25
N GLU A 270 -18.88 -3.56 4.06
CA GLU A 270 -18.72 -2.19 3.59
C GLU A 270 -20.06 -1.44 3.50
N LEU A 271 -21.11 -2.08 2.98
CA LEU A 271 -22.45 -1.49 2.89
C LEU A 271 -22.98 -1.04 4.25
N LEU A 272 -22.74 -1.82 5.30
CA LEU A 272 -23.28 -1.58 6.65
C LEU A 272 -22.39 -0.64 7.47
N THR A 273 -21.07 -0.72 7.32
CA THR A 273 -20.12 0.04 8.13
C THR A 273 -19.62 1.32 7.45
N GLY A 274 -19.61 1.36 6.12
CA GLY A 274 -18.98 2.41 5.32
C GLY A 274 -17.46 2.36 5.35
N LEU A 275 -16.88 1.28 5.87
CA LEU A 275 -15.43 1.05 5.89
C LEU A 275 -15.03 0.32 4.63
N GLU A 276 -14.21 0.95 3.80
CA GLU A 276 -13.62 0.28 2.64
C GLU A 276 -12.82 -0.96 3.08
N PRO A 277 -12.82 -2.03 2.28
CA PRO A 277 -12.12 -3.25 2.65
C PRO A 277 -10.62 -2.99 2.75
N GLY A 278 -10.07 -3.25 3.94
CA GLY A 278 -8.65 -3.35 4.21
C GLY A 278 -8.27 -4.82 4.36
N LEU A 279 -6.99 -5.10 4.52
CA LEU A 279 -6.42 -6.46 4.63
C LEU A 279 -6.89 -7.28 5.87
N PHE A 280 -7.71 -6.70 6.74
CA PHE A 280 -8.33 -7.42 7.86
C PHE A 280 -9.84 -7.43 7.65
N THR A 281 -10.33 -8.50 7.05
CA THR A 281 -11.75 -8.72 6.74
C THR A 281 -12.55 -9.31 7.90
N SER A 282 -12.03 -9.32 9.13
CA SER A 282 -12.81 -9.76 10.28
C SER A 282 -13.97 -8.79 10.56
N LEU A 283 -15.18 -9.33 10.57
CA LEU A 283 -16.37 -8.60 10.98
C LEU A 283 -16.36 -8.49 12.50
N LEU A 284 -16.11 -7.29 13.04
CA LEU A 284 -16.30 -7.02 14.46
C LEU A 284 -17.75 -6.58 14.66
N PRO A 285 -18.56 -7.32 15.46
CA PRO A 285 -19.98 -6.99 15.69
C PRO A 285 -20.20 -5.56 16.19
N GLU A 286 -19.23 -5.01 16.93
CA GLU A 286 -19.29 -3.64 17.47
C GLU A 286 -19.21 -2.54 16.38
N THR A 287 -18.76 -2.88 15.18
CA THR A 287 -18.69 -1.91 14.06
C THR A 287 -19.98 -1.80 13.27
N LEU A 288 -20.91 -2.74 13.47
CA LEU A 288 -22.18 -2.79 12.76
C LEU A 288 -23.23 -1.89 13.41
N PRO A 289 -24.20 -1.37 12.64
CA PRO A 289 -25.35 -0.67 13.20
C PRO A 289 -26.07 -1.55 14.24
N PRO A 290 -26.49 -0.99 15.40
CA PRO A 290 -27.15 -1.77 16.45
C PRO A 290 -28.42 -2.48 16.00
N GLU A 291 -29.09 -1.97 14.97
CA GLU A 291 -30.30 -2.52 14.35
C GLU A 291 -30.01 -3.66 13.36
N THR A 292 -28.76 -4.07 13.17
CA THR A 292 -28.40 -5.16 12.25
C THR A 292 -28.90 -6.50 12.80
N PRO A 293 -29.76 -7.25 12.06
CA PRO A 293 -30.28 -8.53 12.51
C PRO A 293 -29.17 -9.54 12.81
N ALA A 294 -29.29 -10.26 13.94
CA ALA A 294 -28.27 -11.24 14.34
C ALA A 294 -28.00 -12.31 13.27
N GLY A 295 -29.02 -12.72 12.50
CA GLY A 295 -28.86 -13.65 11.38
C GLY A 295 -27.98 -13.08 10.26
N LEU A 296 -28.07 -11.78 9.98
CA LEU A 296 -27.20 -11.11 8.98
C LEU A 296 -25.75 -11.02 9.49
N VAL A 297 -25.56 -10.69 10.77
CA VAL A 297 -24.21 -10.65 11.38
C VAL A 297 -23.54 -12.02 11.26
N THR A 298 -24.21 -13.09 11.66
CA THR A 298 -23.71 -14.47 11.58
C THR A 298 -23.42 -14.90 10.14
N LEU A 299 -24.29 -14.53 9.18
CA LEU A 299 -24.07 -14.82 7.77
C LEU A 299 -22.80 -14.15 7.25
N LEU A 300 -22.63 -12.84 7.51
CA LEU A 300 -21.47 -12.10 7.05
C LEU A 300 -20.17 -12.62 7.69
N GLN A 301 -20.20 -13.00 8.96
CA GLN A 301 -19.06 -13.64 9.62
C GLN A 301 -18.66 -14.93 8.91
N ARG A 302 -19.63 -15.80 8.61
CA ARG A 302 -19.36 -17.06 7.87
C ARG A 302 -18.87 -16.82 6.45
N CYS A 303 -19.40 -15.81 5.75
CA CYS A 303 -18.91 -15.45 4.43
C CYS A 303 -17.43 -15.03 4.43
N LEU A 304 -16.97 -14.39 5.52
CA LEU A 304 -15.63 -13.85 5.67
C LEU A 304 -14.61 -14.85 6.26
N GLU A 305 -15.00 -16.13 6.45
CA GLU A 305 -14.05 -17.16 6.89
C GLU A 305 -12.92 -17.34 5.88
N ALA A 306 -11.69 -17.43 6.39
CA ALA A 306 -10.52 -17.60 5.55
C ALA A 306 -10.53 -18.96 4.82
N ASP A 307 -10.95 -20.03 5.53
CA ASP A 307 -11.14 -21.35 4.95
C ASP A 307 -12.44 -21.42 4.14
N PRO A 308 -12.37 -21.65 2.79
CA PRO A 308 -13.56 -21.78 1.95
C PRO A 308 -14.57 -22.83 2.44
N THR A 309 -14.11 -23.87 3.13
CA THR A 309 -14.99 -24.94 3.62
C THR A 309 -15.84 -24.53 4.83
N SER A 310 -15.44 -23.48 5.53
CA SER A 310 -16.18 -22.91 6.68
C SER A 310 -17.22 -21.87 6.26
N ARG A 311 -17.18 -21.41 5.01
CA ARG A 311 -18.18 -20.50 4.43
C ARG A 311 -19.51 -21.19 4.16
N PRO A 312 -20.62 -20.47 3.87
CA PRO A 312 -21.81 -21.07 3.28
C PRO A 312 -21.47 -21.96 2.08
N ALA A 313 -22.17 -23.08 1.95
CA ALA A 313 -21.86 -24.06 0.92
C ALA A 313 -22.06 -23.50 -0.51
N ASP A 314 -23.10 -22.67 -0.66
CA ASP A 314 -23.48 -22.03 -1.92
C ASP A 314 -24.29 -20.74 -1.67
N MET A 315 -24.69 -20.07 -2.75
CA MET A 315 -25.51 -18.87 -2.68
C MET A 315 -26.97 -19.15 -2.29
N ASP A 316 -27.46 -20.36 -2.44
CA ASP A 316 -28.82 -20.73 -2.00
C ASP A 316 -28.89 -20.74 -0.45
N GLU A 317 -27.82 -21.17 0.24
CA GLU A 317 -27.70 -21.05 1.70
C GLU A 317 -27.64 -19.58 2.16
N VAL A 318 -26.93 -18.72 1.42
CA VAL A 318 -26.89 -17.28 1.66
C VAL A 318 -28.29 -16.67 1.51
N LEU A 319 -29.01 -17.01 0.44
CA LEU A 319 -30.37 -16.55 0.17
C LEU A 319 -31.37 -17.01 1.23
N ALA A 320 -31.21 -18.21 1.78
CA ALA A 320 -32.06 -18.69 2.86
C ALA A 320 -32.05 -17.77 4.08
N THR A 321 -30.92 -17.11 4.36
CA THR A 321 -30.79 -16.12 5.43
C THR A 321 -31.27 -14.72 5.01
N LEU A 322 -31.00 -14.29 3.78
CA LEU A 322 -31.34 -12.93 3.31
C LEU A 322 -32.82 -12.76 2.94
N ASN A 323 -33.49 -13.78 2.39
CA ASN A 323 -34.88 -13.70 1.96
C ASN A 323 -35.88 -13.32 3.07
N PRO A 324 -35.78 -13.85 4.31
CA PRO A 324 -36.66 -13.42 5.41
C PRO A 324 -36.48 -11.96 5.82
N LEU A 325 -35.25 -11.39 5.61
CA LEU A 325 -34.92 -10.01 6.00
C LEU A 325 -35.47 -8.97 5.02
N VAL A 326 -35.81 -9.37 3.80
CA VAL A 326 -36.22 -8.47 2.70
C VAL A 326 -37.72 -8.57 2.38
N ARG A 327 -38.43 -9.55 2.96
CA ARG A 327 -39.88 -9.68 2.76
C ARG A 327 -40.58 -8.47 3.37
N PRO A 328 -41.42 -7.71 2.62
CA PRO A 328 -42.32 -6.74 3.26
C PRO A 328 -43.33 -7.50 4.13
N ASP A 329 -43.51 -7.07 5.37
CA ASP A 329 -44.56 -7.52 6.24
C ASP A 329 -45.91 -7.17 5.62
N LEU A 330 -46.55 -8.14 4.96
CA LEU A 330 -47.91 -8.01 4.39
C LEU A 330 -49.02 -8.15 5.44
N THR A 331 -48.68 -7.97 6.74
CA THR A 331 -49.65 -8.09 7.81
C THR A 331 -49.72 -6.86 8.70
N HIS A 332 -50.20 -5.75 8.15
CA HIS A 332 -50.85 -4.74 8.95
C HIS A 332 -52.19 -4.33 8.29
N PRO A 333 -53.35 -4.64 8.89
CA PRO A 333 -54.63 -4.16 8.42
C PRO A 333 -54.71 -2.64 8.63
N VAL A 334 -55.00 -1.92 7.58
CA VAL A 334 -55.31 -0.49 7.61
C VAL A 334 -56.64 -0.31 8.41
N ALA A 335 -56.55 0.17 9.63
CA ALA A 335 -57.70 0.57 10.42
C ALA A 335 -58.11 2.01 10.07
N PRO A 336 -59.41 2.30 9.83
CA PRO A 336 -59.85 3.63 9.40
C PRO A 336 -59.71 4.64 10.55
N ARG A 337 -59.13 5.80 10.26
CA ARG A 337 -59.02 6.93 11.20
C ARG A 337 -60.39 7.49 11.55
N ARG A 338 -60.89 7.17 12.72
CA ARG A 338 -61.95 7.94 13.38
C ARG A 338 -61.38 9.19 14.04
N ARG A 339 -61.79 10.33 13.53
CA ARG A 339 -61.58 11.64 14.18
C ARG A 339 -62.26 11.63 15.54
N ARG A 340 -61.50 11.80 16.62
CA ARG A 340 -62.06 12.30 17.91
C ARG A 340 -61.34 13.62 18.24
N ARG A 341 -62.13 14.60 18.48
CA ARG A 341 -61.83 15.93 19.01
C ARG A 341 -61.43 15.80 20.47
N THR A 342 -60.21 16.21 20.78
CA THR A 342 -59.81 16.60 22.14
C THR A 342 -58.70 17.68 22.03
N ALA A 343 -59.14 18.91 22.12
CA ALA A 343 -58.33 20.00 22.59
C ALA A 343 -59.03 20.44 23.90
N PRO A 344 -58.34 20.63 25.06
CA PRO A 344 -57.30 21.69 25.18
C PRO A 344 -56.09 21.36 26.05
N PHE A 345 -55.66 20.12 26.15
CA PHE A 345 -54.43 19.80 26.93
C PHE A 345 -53.12 19.87 26.16
N VAL A 346 -53.19 20.11 24.84
CA VAL A 346 -52.00 20.14 23.96
C VAL A 346 -51.22 21.46 24.07
N LEU A 347 -51.86 22.56 24.51
CA LEU A 347 -51.23 23.88 24.58
C LEU A 347 -50.27 24.03 25.81
N LEU A 348 -50.53 23.31 26.90
CA LEU A 348 -49.65 23.37 28.11
C LEU A 348 -48.41 22.47 27.93
N ALA A 349 -48.56 21.32 27.27
CA ALA A 349 -47.45 20.42 26.95
C ALA A 349 -46.58 20.99 25.84
N ALA A 350 -47.16 21.67 24.85
CA ALA A 350 -46.40 22.38 23.79
C ALA A 350 -45.61 23.57 24.33
N GLY A 351 -46.05 24.25 25.39
CA GLY A 351 -45.30 25.33 26.02
C GLY A 351 -44.08 24.85 26.82
N LEU A 352 -44.17 23.69 27.47
CA LEU A 352 -43.05 23.09 28.22
C LEU A 352 -42.02 22.40 27.26
N VAL A 353 -42.50 21.74 26.21
CA VAL A 353 -41.62 21.14 25.20
C VAL A 353 -41.00 22.22 24.31
N GLY A 354 -41.74 23.27 23.98
CA GLY A 354 -41.21 24.44 23.26
C GLY A 354 -40.16 25.23 24.06
N GLY A 355 -40.36 25.40 25.38
CA GLY A 355 -39.40 26.03 26.27
C GLY A 355 -38.15 25.19 26.51
N ALA A 356 -38.31 23.87 26.66
CA ALA A 356 -37.16 22.95 26.76
C ALA A 356 -36.43 22.82 25.39
N ALA A 357 -37.18 22.77 24.29
CA ALA A 357 -36.57 22.78 22.94
C ALA A 357 -35.92 24.13 22.62
N TRP A 358 -36.48 25.25 23.08
CA TRP A 358 -35.81 26.56 22.92
C TRP A 358 -34.60 26.71 23.86
N TRP A 359 -34.59 26.10 25.04
CA TRP A 359 -33.42 26.09 25.94
C TRP A 359 -32.31 25.13 25.48
N THR A 360 -32.69 24.00 24.82
CA THR A 360 -31.72 23.04 24.21
C THR A 360 -31.34 23.38 22.77
N LEU A 361 -32.26 23.97 21.98
CA LEU A 361 -32.02 24.42 20.61
C LEU A 361 -31.49 25.86 20.55
N GLY A 362 -31.69 26.66 21.61
CA GLY A 362 -31.08 27.99 21.75
C GLY A 362 -29.58 27.97 22.10
N ARG A 363 -29.04 26.78 22.46
CA ARG A 363 -27.64 26.44 22.31
C ARG A 363 -27.47 25.64 21.04
N GLY A 364 -27.82 26.23 19.91
CA GLY A 364 -27.38 25.77 18.62
C GLY A 364 -25.86 25.61 18.66
N PRO A 365 -25.31 24.61 17.97
CA PRO A 365 -23.88 24.62 17.74
C PRO A 365 -23.52 26.03 17.33
N THR A 366 -22.56 26.65 18.03
CA THR A 366 -21.98 27.92 17.61
C THR A 366 -21.91 27.86 16.10
N PRO A 367 -22.53 28.82 15.38
CA PRO A 367 -22.46 28.79 13.93
C PRO A 367 -20.95 28.71 13.61
N VAL A 368 -20.56 27.58 13.02
CA VAL A 368 -19.25 27.47 12.39
C VAL A 368 -19.21 28.72 11.49
N PRO A 369 -18.25 29.62 11.68
CA PRO A 369 -18.21 30.82 10.89
C PRO A 369 -18.32 30.41 9.42
N LEU A 370 -19.19 31.06 8.64
CA LEU A 370 -19.33 30.86 7.20
C LEU A 370 -18.01 31.11 6.41
N GLY A 371 -16.85 31.11 7.11
CA GLY A 371 -15.51 31.32 6.62
C GLY A 371 -14.69 30.06 6.36
N SER A 372 -15.22 28.84 6.35
CA SER A 372 -14.42 27.61 6.18
C SER A 372 -14.83 26.71 5.02
N LEU A 373 -15.65 27.15 4.08
CA LEU A 373 -15.66 26.51 2.76
C LEU A 373 -14.39 27.00 2.05
N PRO A 374 -13.54 26.10 1.50
CA PRO A 374 -12.38 26.52 0.75
C PRO A 374 -12.86 27.42 -0.39
N LEU A 375 -12.35 28.66 -0.42
CA LEU A 375 -12.72 29.62 -1.46
C LEU A 375 -12.37 29.02 -2.84
N PRO A 376 -13.20 29.27 -3.87
CA PRO A 376 -13.01 28.65 -5.16
C PRO A 376 -11.66 29.02 -5.81
N VAL A 377 -11.20 28.14 -6.68
CA VAL A 377 -9.98 28.30 -7.49
C VAL A 377 -10.36 28.83 -8.87
N ALA A 378 -9.70 29.91 -9.33
CA ALA A 378 -9.81 30.39 -10.71
C ALA A 378 -8.50 30.19 -11.46
N VAL A 379 -8.59 29.83 -12.75
CA VAL A 379 -7.42 29.69 -13.64
C VAL A 379 -7.53 30.75 -14.73
N ALA A 380 -6.55 31.62 -14.82
CA ALA A 380 -6.45 32.60 -15.90
C ALA A 380 -5.80 31.96 -17.14
N PRO A 381 -6.09 32.42 -18.38
CA PRO A 381 -5.30 32.08 -19.55
C PRO A 381 -3.84 32.44 -19.32
N LEU A 382 -2.89 31.58 -19.77
CA LEU A 382 -1.47 31.91 -19.68
C LEU A 382 -1.13 33.04 -20.69
N GLU A 383 -0.34 34.00 -20.25
CA GLU A 383 0.09 35.14 -21.06
C GLU A 383 1.10 34.72 -22.14
N ASN A 384 0.87 35.19 -23.37
CA ASN A 384 1.77 34.90 -24.48
C ASN A 384 2.88 35.95 -24.58
N GLU A 385 4.06 35.62 -24.11
CA GLU A 385 5.26 36.44 -24.19
C GLU A 385 6.21 36.04 -25.34
N THR A 386 5.75 35.18 -26.28
CA THR A 386 6.59 34.73 -27.42
C THR A 386 6.75 35.77 -28.52
N GLY A 387 5.89 36.78 -28.57
CA GLY A 387 5.78 37.73 -29.67
C GLY A 387 5.03 37.20 -30.90
N ASP A 388 4.69 35.90 -30.94
CA ASP A 388 3.93 35.27 -32.03
C ASP A 388 2.45 35.14 -31.64
N SER A 389 1.57 35.98 -32.21
CA SER A 389 0.13 35.98 -31.92
C SER A 389 -0.59 34.68 -32.33
N ALA A 390 -0.03 33.91 -33.27
CA ALA A 390 -0.58 32.61 -33.69
C ALA A 390 -0.55 31.60 -32.54
N LEU A 391 0.35 31.78 -31.58
CA LEU A 391 0.50 30.89 -30.41
C LEU A 391 -0.45 31.23 -29.25
N ALA A 392 -1.28 32.29 -29.36
CA ALA A 392 -2.23 32.68 -28.29
C ALA A 392 -3.25 31.58 -27.93
N VAL A 393 -3.44 30.60 -28.81
CA VAL A 393 -4.27 29.43 -28.54
C VAL A 393 -3.75 28.61 -27.35
N TRP A 394 -2.44 28.49 -27.14
CA TRP A 394 -1.86 27.68 -26.06
C TRP A 394 -2.15 28.22 -24.68
N GLY A 395 -2.19 29.53 -24.50
CA GLY A 395 -2.54 30.13 -23.22
C GLY A 395 -3.98 29.83 -22.82
N ARG A 396 -4.90 29.83 -23.80
CA ARG A 396 -6.30 29.43 -23.57
C ARG A 396 -6.44 27.93 -23.31
N MET A 397 -5.76 27.09 -24.09
CA MET A 397 -5.73 25.63 -23.86
C MET A 397 -5.17 25.29 -22.48
N ALA A 398 -4.09 25.94 -22.04
CA ALA A 398 -3.52 25.73 -20.72
C ALA A 398 -4.53 26.02 -19.60
N GLY A 399 -5.20 27.18 -19.65
CA GLY A 399 -6.21 27.55 -18.66
C GLY A 399 -7.41 26.58 -18.64
N ASP A 400 -7.89 26.17 -19.81
CA ASP A 400 -8.99 25.22 -19.95
C ASP A 400 -8.62 23.85 -19.39
N TRP A 401 -7.48 23.29 -19.80
CA TRP A 401 -7.03 21.95 -19.36
C TRP A 401 -6.70 21.90 -17.87
N ILE A 402 -6.10 22.97 -17.30
CA ILE A 402 -5.87 23.05 -15.87
C ILE A 402 -7.20 23.11 -15.12
N THR A 403 -8.15 23.93 -15.61
CA THR A 403 -9.50 24.03 -15.01
C THR A 403 -10.20 22.68 -15.02
N GLN A 404 -10.22 21.99 -16.16
CA GLN A 404 -10.80 20.65 -16.30
C GLN A 404 -10.14 19.67 -15.35
N GLY A 405 -8.81 19.58 -15.33
CA GLY A 405 -8.10 18.67 -14.42
C GLY A 405 -8.43 18.91 -12.95
N LEU A 406 -8.53 20.16 -12.52
CA LEU A 406 -8.91 20.50 -11.15
C LEU A 406 -10.38 20.11 -10.84
N GLN A 407 -11.29 20.26 -11.80
CA GLN A 407 -12.69 19.83 -11.66
C GLN A 407 -12.81 18.30 -11.55
N GLU A 408 -12.00 17.55 -12.31
CA GLU A 408 -11.96 16.08 -12.29
C GLU A 408 -11.53 15.53 -10.92
N THR A 409 -10.75 16.28 -10.14
CA THR A 409 -10.34 15.82 -8.78
C THR A 409 -11.51 15.76 -7.80
N GLY A 410 -12.59 16.54 -8.02
CA GLY A 410 -13.76 16.61 -7.14
C GLY A 410 -13.49 17.16 -5.73
N THR A 411 -12.27 17.54 -5.42
CA THR A 411 -11.84 17.99 -4.09
C THR A 411 -11.89 19.51 -3.92
N LEU A 412 -11.97 20.24 -5.03
CA LEU A 412 -11.93 21.70 -5.10
C LEU A 412 -13.19 22.27 -5.73
N THR A 413 -13.63 23.41 -5.21
CA THR A 413 -14.57 24.26 -5.93
C THR A 413 -13.79 25.07 -6.98
N VAL A 414 -14.03 24.83 -8.26
CA VAL A 414 -13.31 25.47 -9.36
C VAL A 414 -14.25 26.39 -10.13
N ILE A 415 -13.84 27.62 -10.39
CA ILE A 415 -14.58 28.55 -11.24
C ILE A 415 -14.60 28.00 -12.67
N PRO A 416 -15.80 27.88 -13.30
CA PRO A 416 -15.91 27.42 -14.68
C PRO A 416 -15.01 28.22 -15.62
N TRP A 417 -14.35 27.52 -16.56
CA TRP A 417 -13.41 28.12 -17.50
C TRP A 417 -13.98 29.33 -18.25
N ALA A 418 -15.24 29.25 -18.70
CA ALA A 418 -15.89 30.35 -19.40
C ALA A 418 -15.88 31.64 -18.56
N ASN A 419 -16.22 31.54 -17.27
CA ASN A 419 -16.27 32.68 -16.34
C ASN A 419 -14.89 33.24 -16.05
N ALA A 420 -13.91 32.36 -15.79
CA ALA A 420 -12.52 32.76 -15.52
C ALA A 420 -11.89 33.45 -16.74
N ARG A 421 -12.13 32.93 -17.95
CA ARG A 421 -11.67 33.52 -19.21
C ARG A 421 -12.33 34.89 -19.48
N GLU A 422 -13.63 35.04 -19.22
CA GLU A 422 -14.31 36.29 -19.38
C GLU A 422 -13.79 37.36 -18.41
N ALA A 423 -13.60 36.98 -17.14
CA ALA A 423 -13.00 37.84 -16.15
C ALA A 423 -11.58 38.30 -16.56
N ALA A 424 -10.73 37.37 -17.01
CA ALA A 424 -9.38 37.68 -17.48
C ALA A 424 -9.39 38.61 -18.71
N GLY A 425 -10.36 38.48 -19.58
CA GLY A 425 -10.52 39.33 -20.78
C GLY A 425 -10.90 40.80 -20.47
N ARG A 426 -11.42 41.07 -19.26
CA ARG A 426 -11.73 42.44 -18.81
C ARG A 426 -10.57 43.09 -18.06
N HIS A 427 -9.46 42.40 -17.92
CA HIS A 427 -8.26 42.88 -17.21
C HIS A 427 -7.63 44.07 -17.97
N ALA A 428 -7.46 45.21 -17.30
CA ALA A 428 -6.80 46.37 -17.87
C ALA A 428 -5.26 46.25 -17.75
N PRO A 429 -4.48 46.53 -18.82
CA PRO A 429 -3.05 46.51 -18.76
C PRO A 429 -2.49 47.38 -17.59
N GLY A 430 -1.58 46.80 -16.80
CA GLY A 430 -0.93 47.49 -15.66
C GLY A 430 -1.65 47.40 -14.32
N THR A 431 -2.75 46.67 -14.22
CA THR A 431 -3.42 46.39 -12.95
C THR A 431 -2.98 45.00 -12.42
N ASP A 432 -3.21 44.73 -11.11
CA ASP A 432 -2.90 43.44 -10.51
C ASP A 432 -3.91 42.38 -11.01
N HIS A 433 -3.41 41.46 -11.83
CA HIS A 433 -4.22 40.40 -12.47
C HIS A 433 -4.87 39.46 -11.42
N VAL A 434 -4.16 39.10 -10.36
CA VAL A 434 -4.67 38.20 -9.31
C VAL A 434 -5.82 38.89 -8.55
N ARG A 435 -5.63 40.14 -8.20
CA ARG A 435 -6.64 40.94 -7.52
C ARG A 435 -7.87 41.12 -8.40
N HIS A 436 -7.69 41.42 -9.68
CA HIS A 436 -8.78 41.57 -10.64
C HIS A 436 -9.59 40.26 -10.79
N MET A 437 -8.91 39.13 -10.96
CA MET A 437 -9.57 37.81 -11.04
C MET A 437 -10.38 37.50 -9.78
N ARG A 438 -9.87 37.85 -8.60
CA ARG A 438 -10.60 37.69 -7.33
C ARG A 438 -11.85 38.55 -7.29
N GLU A 439 -11.76 39.83 -7.65
CA GLU A 439 -12.88 40.78 -7.64
C GLU A 439 -13.99 40.34 -8.60
N GLU A 440 -13.67 39.81 -9.78
CA GLU A 440 -14.61 39.37 -10.81
C GLU A 440 -15.21 37.97 -10.52
N THR A 441 -14.46 37.06 -9.91
CA THR A 441 -14.87 35.64 -9.79
C THR A 441 -15.15 35.19 -8.36
N GLY A 442 -14.75 35.98 -7.36
CA GLY A 442 -14.80 35.55 -5.95
C GLY A 442 -13.78 34.49 -5.58
N ALA A 443 -12.79 34.21 -6.43
CA ALA A 443 -11.79 33.18 -6.17
C ALA A 443 -10.90 33.51 -4.98
N GLY A 444 -10.65 32.52 -4.12
CA GLY A 444 -9.66 32.63 -3.03
C GLY A 444 -8.27 32.22 -3.45
N THR A 445 -8.17 31.39 -4.48
CA THR A 445 -6.92 31.00 -5.11
C THR A 445 -6.97 31.31 -6.59
N VAL A 446 -5.94 31.95 -7.11
CA VAL A 446 -5.84 32.27 -8.54
C VAL A 446 -4.57 31.66 -9.11
N ILE A 447 -4.72 30.94 -10.23
CA ILE A 447 -3.62 30.40 -11.01
C ILE A 447 -3.41 31.30 -12.21
N THR A 448 -2.20 31.86 -12.33
CA THR A 448 -1.75 32.66 -13.46
C THR A 448 -0.48 32.06 -14.04
N GLY A 449 -0.01 32.54 -15.17
CA GLY A 449 1.24 32.09 -15.76
C GLY A 449 1.51 32.72 -17.11
N SER A 450 2.64 32.36 -17.70
CA SER A 450 3.03 32.82 -19.02
C SER A 450 3.81 31.75 -19.78
N TYR A 451 4.04 31.97 -21.06
CA TYR A 451 4.95 31.18 -21.86
C TYR A 451 5.70 32.05 -22.86
N TYR A 452 6.98 31.70 -23.01
CA TYR A 452 7.90 32.43 -23.89
C TYR A 452 8.90 31.51 -24.57
N GLN A 453 9.56 32.01 -25.60
CA GLN A 453 10.50 31.23 -26.35
C GLN A 453 11.91 31.28 -25.73
N VAL A 454 12.52 30.12 -25.58
CA VAL A 454 13.93 29.95 -25.15
C VAL A 454 14.67 29.18 -26.23
N GLY A 455 15.41 29.89 -27.09
CA GLY A 455 16.02 29.28 -28.27
C GLY A 455 14.97 28.70 -29.22
N SER A 456 15.04 27.38 -29.50
CA SER A 456 14.06 26.65 -30.31
C SER A 456 12.91 26.05 -29.51
N ARG A 457 12.92 26.25 -28.20
CA ARG A 457 11.93 25.65 -27.28
C ARG A 457 10.96 26.69 -26.73
N ILE A 458 9.81 26.24 -26.28
CA ILE A 458 8.81 27.04 -25.56
C ILE A 458 8.87 26.62 -24.09
N ARG A 459 8.93 27.61 -23.20
CA ARG A 459 8.87 27.43 -21.76
C ARG A 459 7.53 27.92 -21.24
N PHE A 460 6.79 27.01 -20.63
CA PHE A 460 5.52 27.26 -19.94
C PHE A 460 5.77 27.34 -18.44
N GLN A 461 5.17 28.33 -17.76
CA GLN A 461 5.26 28.49 -16.32
C GLN A 461 3.91 28.89 -15.75
N ALA A 462 3.65 28.47 -14.51
CA ALA A 462 2.45 28.84 -13.78
C ALA A 462 2.79 29.19 -12.33
N GLN A 463 1.96 30.02 -11.72
CA GLN A 463 2.04 30.38 -10.31
C GLN A 463 0.67 30.26 -9.65
N ILE A 464 0.64 29.80 -8.42
CA ILE A 464 -0.57 29.63 -7.62
C ILE A 464 -0.51 30.65 -6.50
N THR A 465 -1.49 31.53 -6.43
CA THR A 465 -1.50 32.67 -5.50
C THR A 465 -2.74 32.64 -4.62
N ASP A 466 -2.57 32.83 -3.30
CA ASP A 466 -3.66 33.18 -2.38
C ASP A 466 -4.15 34.58 -2.73
N ALA A 467 -5.29 34.68 -3.39
CA ALA A 467 -5.82 35.95 -3.84
C ALA A 467 -6.41 36.80 -2.70
N VAL A 468 -6.61 36.21 -1.51
CA VAL A 468 -7.06 36.94 -0.32
C VAL A 468 -5.92 37.68 0.33
N ARG A 469 -4.77 36.99 0.48
CA ARG A 469 -3.56 37.53 1.15
C ARG A 469 -2.57 38.16 0.17
N GLY A 470 -2.72 37.93 -1.14
CA GLY A 470 -1.78 38.36 -2.15
C GLY A 470 -0.43 37.61 -2.07
N THR A 471 -0.38 36.44 -1.46
CA THR A 471 0.85 35.67 -1.25
C THR A 471 0.96 34.51 -2.23
N LEU A 472 2.18 34.31 -2.77
CA LEU A 472 2.48 33.16 -3.61
C LEU A 472 2.37 31.87 -2.78
N LEU A 473 1.54 30.94 -3.22
CA LEU A 473 1.35 29.65 -2.60
C LEU A 473 2.31 28.61 -3.16
N ALA A 474 2.44 28.53 -4.48
CA ALA A 474 3.36 27.60 -5.14
C ALA A 474 3.78 28.14 -6.51
N TYR A 475 4.98 27.71 -6.92
CA TYR A 475 5.51 27.95 -8.25
C TYR A 475 5.94 26.61 -8.83
N PRO A 476 5.01 25.86 -9.47
CA PRO A 476 5.34 24.58 -10.08
C PRO A 476 6.51 24.73 -11.06
N GLU A 477 7.37 23.74 -11.12
CA GLU A 477 8.54 23.77 -11.99
C GLU A 477 8.12 24.02 -13.46
N PRO A 478 8.73 25.00 -14.15
CA PRO A 478 8.41 25.30 -15.54
C PRO A 478 8.65 24.12 -16.49
N VAL A 479 7.87 24.04 -17.57
CA VAL A 479 7.98 22.99 -18.58
C VAL A 479 8.57 23.56 -19.85
N GLU A 480 9.68 22.97 -20.31
CA GLU A 480 10.29 23.32 -21.60
C GLU A 480 10.03 22.20 -22.62
N THR A 481 9.48 22.56 -23.76
CA THR A 481 9.14 21.62 -24.83
C THR A 481 9.42 22.21 -26.22
N SER A 482 9.47 21.37 -27.24
CA SER A 482 9.49 21.86 -28.63
C SER A 482 8.13 22.45 -29.01
N ARG A 483 8.09 23.27 -30.06
CA ARG A 483 6.84 23.83 -30.58
C ARG A 483 5.85 22.73 -30.99
N ASP A 484 6.35 21.65 -31.58
CA ASP A 484 5.53 20.53 -32.04
C ASP A 484 4.96 19.66 -30.89
N SER A 485 5.63 19.67 -29.71
CA SER A 485 5.19 18.95 -28.51
C SER A 485 4.55 19.86 -27.46
N ALA A 486 4.04 21.05 -27.85
CA ALA A 486 3.46 22.01 -26.90
C ALA A 486 2.28 21.44 -26.10
N ALA A 487 1.44 20.60 -26.72
CA ALA A 487 0.31 19.94 -26.04
C ALA A 487 0.78 18.99 -24.93
N GLU A 488 1.90 18.27 -25.13
CA GLU A 488 2.50 17.43 -24.10
C GLU A 488 3.08 18.28 -22.95
N GLY A 489 3.75 19.39 -23.29
CA GLY A 489 4.21 20.35 -22.30
C GLY A 489 3.09 20.92 -21.44
N LEU A 490 1.94 21.23 -22.03
CA LEU A 490 0.76 21.71 -21.31
C LEU A 490 0.13 20.63 -20.43
N ARG A 491 0.11 19.36 -20.87
CA ARG A 491 -0.35 18.23 -20.02
C ARG A 491 0.55 18.07 -18.78
N LEU A 492 1.87 18.16 -18.97
CA LEU A 492 2.82 18.09 -17.86
C LEU A 492 2.64 19.27 -16.89
N LEU A 493 2.48 20.51 -17.41
CA LEU A 493 2.23 21.69 -16.59
C LEU A 493 0.91 21.53 -15.77
N ARG A 494 -0.16 21.03 -16.41
CA ARG A 494 -1.42 20.70 -15.73
C ARG A 494 -1.17 19.77 -14.56
N GLY A 495 -0.47 18.63 -14.79
CA GLY A 495 -0.15 17.66 -13.76
C GLY A 495 0.62 18.26 -12.59
N ARG A 496 1.59 19.15 -12.85
CA ARG A 496 2.37 19.86 -11.82
C ARG A 496 1.52 20.84 -11.00
N VAL A 497 0.64 21.59 -11.66
CA VAL A 497 -0.29 22.51 -10.98
C VAL A 497 -1.27 21.75 -10.10
N MET A 498 -1.84 20.65 -10.59
CA MET A 498 -2.75 19.79 -9.84
C MET A 498 -2.02 19.15 -8.63
N GLY A 499 -0.82 18.65 -8.83
CA GLY A 499 0.02 18.08 -7.77
C GLY A 499 0.35 19.10 -6.68
N ALA A 500 0.70 20.33 -7.06
CA ALA A 500 0.98 21.40 -6.12
C ALA A 500 -0.21 21.77 -5.23
N LEU A 501 -1.42 21.76 -5.79
CA LEU A 501 -2.64 22.02 -5.03
C LEU A 501 -3.02 20.83 -4.14
N ALA A 502 -2.89 19.60 -4.64
CA ALA A 502 -3.17 18.38 -3.87
C ALA A 502 -2.30 18.29 -2.61
N ILE A 503 -0.99 18.52 -2.74
CA ILE A 503 -0.07 18.53 -1.59
C ILE A 503 -0.47 19.56 -0.55
N ARG A 504 -0.87 20.76 -0.95
CA ARG A 504 -1.27 21.81 -0.01
C ARG A 504 -2.56 21.52 0.72
N GLN A 505 -3.44 20.71 0.16
CA GLN A 505 -4.70 20.30 0.79
C GLN A 505 -4.52 19.14 1.75
N ASP A 506 -3.53 18.30 1.52
CA ASP A 506 -3.21 17.18 2.40
C ASP A 506 -2.12 17.58 3.41
N ALA A 507 -2.54 17.78 4.67
CA ALA A 507 -1.62 18.17 5.75
C ALA A 507 -0.50 17.13 5.98
N ARG A 508 -0.74 15.84 5.66
CA ARG A 508 0.26 14.77 5.76
C ARG A 508 1.38 15.01 4.73
N MET A 509 0.97 15.32 3.50
CA MET A 509 1.89 15.57 2.39
C MET A 509 2.62 16.90 2.55
N ALA A 510 1.92 17.95 3.00
CA ALA A 510 2.51 19.25 3.25
C ALA A 510 3.58 19.23 4.38
N ALA A 511 3.49 18.24 5.27
CA ALA A 511 4.47 18.02 6.33
C ALA A 511 5.75 17.31 5.85
N ILE A 512 5.77 16.73 4.65
CA ILE A 512 6.98 16.09 4.09
C ILE A 512 7.92 17.20 3.58
N PRO A 513 9.15 17.29 4.13
CA PRO A 513 10.08 18.36 3.78
C PRO A 513 10.35 18.45 2.28
N GLY A 514 10.22 19.64 1.72
CA GLY A 514 10.51 19.93 0.32
C GLY A 514 9.43 19.53 -0.69
N LEU A 515 8.40 18.80 -0.26
CA LEU A 515 7.33 18.36 -1.16
C LEU A 515 6.45 19.52 -1.62
N ALA A 516 6.22 20.50 -0.73
CA ALA A 516 5.45 21.71 -1.06
C ALA A 516 6.22 22.67 -1.98
N GLU A 517 7.55 22.73 -1.87
CA GLU A 517 8.42 23.54 -2.72
C GLU A 517 8.59 22.93 -4.13
N ARG A 518 8.58 21.62 -4.22
CA ARG A 518 8.79 20.86 -5.48
C ARG A 518 7.74 19.75 -5.61
N PRO A 519 6.51 20.13 -5.89
CA PRO A 519 5.42 19.17 -6.01
C PRO A 519 5.63 18.28 -7.24
N PRO A 520 5.40 16.96 -7.12
CA PRO A 520 5.37 16.07 -8.27
C PRO A 520 4.14 16.33 -9.15
N THR A 521 4.08 15.65 -10.29
CA THR A 521 2.84 15.58 -11.07
C THR A 521 1.71 14.93 -10.27
N PHE A 522 0.47 15.22 -10.60
CA PHE A 522 -0.69 14.72 -9.85
C PHE A 522 -0.79 13.18 -9.87
N ASP A 523 -0.46 12.56 -10.99
CA ASP A 523 -0.47 11.10 -11.09
C ASP A 523 0.64 10.48 -10.22
N ALA A 524 1.83 11.07 -10.21
CA ALA A 524 2.90 10.64 -9.31
C ALA A 524 2.55 10.87 -7.83
N TYR A 525 1.85 11.98 -7.50
CA TYR A 525 1.33 12.23 -6.16
C TYR A 525 0.35 11.12 -5.73
N ARG A 526 -0.58 10.71 -6.58
CA ARG A 526 -1.56 9.66 -6.25
C ARG A 526 -0.90 8.31 -5.95
N GLU A 527 0.07 7.92 -6.75
CA GLU A 527 0.82 6.69 -6.52
C GLU A 527 1.68 6.77 -5.26
N PHE A 528 2.25 7.94 -4.98
CA PHE A 528 3.01 8.17 -3.76
C PHE A 528 2.12 8.11 -2.51
N ASP A 529 0.92 8.71 -2.55
CA ASP A 529 -0.07 8.62 -1.46
C ASP A 529 -0.48 7.18 -1.21
N ARG A 530 -0.78 6.41 -2.27
CA ARG A 530 -1.02 4.97 -2.16
C ARG A 530 0.15 4.23 -1.52
N GLY A 531 1.38 4.58 -1.89
CA GLY A 531 2.60 4.03 -1.30
C GLY A 531 2.69 4.31 0.20
N LEU A 532 2.35 5.52 0.66
CA LEU A 532 2.33 5.87 2.08
C LEU A 532 1.26 5.10 2.86
N GLU A 533 0.07 4.91 2.28
CA GLU A 533 -0.99 4.09 2.90
C GLU A 533 -0.54 2.64 3.08
N LEU A 534 0.10 2.06 2.08
CA LEU A 534 0.67 0.72 2.12
C LEU A 534 1.83 0.62 3.14
N HIS A 535 2.69 1.64 3.20
CA HIS A 535 3.75 1.74 4.20
C HIS A 535 3.20 1.75 5.63
N ASP A 536 2.20 2.60 5.89
CA ASP A 536 1.57 2.71 7.21
C ASP A 536 0.84 1.40 7.60
N ALA A 537 0.35 0.65 6.62
CA ALA A 537 -0.22 -0.69 6.78
C ALA A 537 0.85 -1.80 6.87
N GLN A 538 2.14 -1.48 6.77
CA GLN A 538 3.29 -2.41 6.76
C GLN A 538 3.33 -3.38 5.55
N HIS A 539 2.68 -3.00 4.45
CA HIS A 539 2.75 -3.73 3.18
C HIS A 539 3.91 -3.20 2.34
N TYR A 540 5.12 -3.45 2.83
CA TYR A 540 6.32 -2.86 2.26
C TYR A 540 6.60 -3.26 0.80
N PRO A 541 6.41 -4.50 0.34
CA PRO A 541 6.63 -4.84 -1.06
C PRO A 541 5.72 -4.05 -2.03
N GLU A 542 4.43 -3.92 -1.68
CA GLU A 542 3.46 -3.18 -2.46
C GLU A 542 3.70 -1.67 -2.39
N ALA A 543 4.13 -1.17 -1.23
CA ALA A 543 4.53 0.23 -1.06
C ALA A 543 5.75 0.56 -1.94
N VAL A 544 6.75 -0.32 -2.00
CA VAL A 544 7.90 -0.19 -2.90
C VAL A 544 7.46 -0.10 -4.36
N ALA A 545 6.52 -0.95 -4.80
CA ALA A 545 5.99 -0.92 -6.16
C ALA A 545 5.29 0.42 -6.45
N ALA A 546 4.45 0.91 -5.52
CA ALA A 546 3.77 2.20 -5.65
C ALA A 546 4.74 3.39 -5.70
N PHE A 547 5.77 3.41 -4.84
CA PHE A 547 6.79 4.46 -4.85
C PHE A 547 7.64 4.44 -6.13
N ARG A 548 7.98 3.26 -6.65
CA ARG A 548 8.67 3.13 -7.93
C ARG A 548 7.80 3.62 -9.09
N GLN A 549 6.50 3.32 -9.05
CA GLN A 549 5.55 3.82 -10.05
C GLN A 549 5.42 5.34 -9.99
N ALA A 550 5.35 5.92 -8.78
CA ALA A 550 5.35 7.37 -8.61
C ALA A 550 6.59 8.02 -9.26
N PHE A 551 7.77 7.42 -9.07
CA PHE A 551 9.01 7.89 -9.71
C PHE A 551 9.01 7.66 -11.23
N ALA A 552 8.40 6.60 -11.74
CA ALA A 552 8.27 6.35 -13.18
C ALA A 552 7.37 7.40 -13.87
N LEU A 553 6.30 7.82 -13.18
CA LEU A 553 5.39 8.88 -13.64
C LEU A 553 6.03 10.27 -13.59
N ASP A 554 6.93 10.50 -12.62
CA ASP A 554 7.69 11.75 -12.50
C ASP A 554 9.12 11.44 -12.06
N SER A 555 10.02 11.32 -13.01
CA SER A 555 11.43 10.96 -12.78
C SER A 555 12.24 12.03 -12.01
N THR A 556 11.65 13.18 -11.70
CA THR A 556 12.23 14.20 -10.81
C THR A 556 11.84 13.98 -9.36
N PHE A 557 10.85 13.12 -9.09
CA PHE A 557 10.30 12.86 -7.76
C PHE A 557 11.21 11.92 -6.93
N GLY A 558 12.39 12.38 -6.57
CA GLY A 558 13.39 11.62 -5.80
C GLY A 558 12.91 11.15 -4.42
N VAL A 559 11.94 11.86 -3.81
CA VAL A 559 11.33 11.49 -2.51
C VAL A 559 10.62 10.13 -2.61
N ALA A 560 9.98 9.82 -3.73
CA ALA A 560 9.34 8.52 -3.94
C ALA A 560 10.37 7.37 -3.94
N LEU A 561 11.51 7.55 -4.63
CA LEU A 561 12.60 6.56 -4.59
C LEU A 561 13.21 6.42 -3.19
N PHE A 562 13.35 7.53 -2.45
CA PHE A 562 13.82 7.46 -1.08
C PHE A 562 12.85 6.65 -0.19
N SER A 563 11.54 6.89 -0.33
CA SER A 563 10.52 6.12 0.41
C SER A 563 10.57 4.62 0.05
N ALA A 564 10.79 4.29 -1.23
CA ALA A 564 11.02 2.91 -1.65
C ALA A 564 12.26 2.30 -0.98
N ALA A 565 13.36 3.07 -0.82
CA ALA A 565 14.57 2.58 -0.14
C ALA A 565 14.31 2.28 1.35
N VAL A 566 13.47 3.08 2.02
CA VAL A 566 13.07 2.84 3.42
C VAL A 566 12.29 1.52 3.54
N ASP A 567 11.37 1.24 2.62
CA ASP A 567 10.58 0.01 2.67
C ASP A 567 11.38 -1.23 2.25
N LEU A 568 12.30 -1.08 1.31
CA LEU A 568 13.27 -2.13 1.00
C LEU A 568 14.15 -2.46 2.21
N TRP A 569 14.51 -1.47 3.02
CA TRP A 569 15.21 -1.70 4.30
C TRP A 569 14.35 -2.54 5.24
N ASN A 570 13.06 -2.21 5.37
CA ASN A 570 12.13 -2.93 6.23
C ASN A 570 11.88 -4.39 5.81
N THR A 571 12.16 -4.73 4.54
CA THR A 571 12.08 -6.11 4.01
C THR A 571 13.43 -6.84 3.97
N ASP A 572 14.50 -6.22 4.51
CA ASP A 572 15.88 -6.73 4.49
C ASP A 572 16.49 -6.90 3.08
N ASP A 573 15.94 -6.22 2.06
CA ASP A 573 16.52 -6.21 0.71
C ASP A 573 17.59 -5.12 0.58
N TYR A 574 18.69 -5.31 1.29
CA TYR A 574 19.80 -4.34 1.35
C TYR A 574 20.50 -4.12 0.01
N ALA A 575 20.47 -5.11 -0.87
CA ALA A 575 21.03 -4.98 -2.22
C ALA A 575 20.20 -4.00 -3.07
N ALA A 576 18.89 -4.08 -2.98
CA ALA A 576 18.00 -3.11 -3.63
C ALA A 576 18.12 -1.73 -2.98
N VAL A 577 18.25 -1.62 -1.64
CA VAL A 577 18.53 -0.35 -0.96
C VAL A 577 19.81 0.28 -1.48
N ASP A 578 20.94 -0.48 -1.59
CA ASP A 578 22.21 -0.01 -2.12
C ASP A 578 22.06 0.54 -3.54
N SER A 579 21.32 -0.18 -4.38
CA SER A 579 21.05 0.23 -5.76
C SER A 579 20.27 1.55 -5.83
N VAL A 580 19.21 1.69 -5.03
CA VAL A 580 18.38 2.91 -4.98
C VAL A 580 19.17 4.09 -4.39
N VAL A 581 19.88 3.92 -3.29
CA VAL A 581 20.70 4.95 -2.65
C VAL A 581 21.82 5.41 -3.59
N THR A 582 22.43 4.48 -4.37
CA THR A 582 23.44 4.81 -5.39
C THR A 582 22.82 5.61 -6.52
N LEU A 583 21.64 5.23 -7.00
CA LEU A 583 20.90 5.96 -8.04
C LEU A 583 20.56 7.39 -7.60
N LEU A 584 20.07 7.56 -6.36
CA LEU A 584 19.77 8.87 -5.79
C LEU A 584 21.01 9.77 -5.70
N GLY A 585 22.15 9.20 -5.35
CA GLY A 585 23.44 9.93 -5.31
C GLY A 585 24.03 10.25 -6.69
N ALA A 586 23.86 9.36 -7.68
CA ALA A 586 24.42 9.52 -9.03
C ALA A 586 23.60 10.47 -9.90
N ARG A 587 22.27 10.41 -9.83
CA ARG A 587 21.42 11.39 -10.48
C ARG A 587 21.43 12.65 -9.61
N ARG A 588 21.71 13.80 -10.18
CA ARG A 588 21.48 15.10 -9.55
C ARG A 588 19.97 15.37 -9.47
N LEU A 589 19.23 14.40 -8.87
CA LEU A 589 17.86 14.59 -8.43
C LEU A 589 17.90 15.72 -7.42
N GLN A 590 17.09 16.74 -7.62
CA GLN A 590 17.08 17.91 -6.76
C GLN A 590 16.39 17.53 -5.43
N LEU A 591 17.10 16.73 -4.61
CA LEU A 591 16.71 16.43 -3.24
C LEU A 591 16.87 17.69 -2.39
N THR A 592 16.05 17.83 -1.37
CA THR A 592 16.27 18.85 -0.32
C THR A 592 17.43 18.42 0.58
N GLU A 593 18.03 19.36 1.31
CA GLU A 593 19.10 19.05 2.30
C GLU A 593 18.65 17.94 3.26
N TYR A 594 17.38 17.96 3.67
CA TYR A 594 16.80 16.89 4.51
C TYR A 594 16.93 15.52 3.86
N HIS A 595 16.49 15.37 2.62
CA HIS A 595 16.55 14.08 1.91
C HIS A 595 17.99 13.66 1.58
N GLU A 596 18.88 14.60 1.29
CA GLU A 596 20.30 14.29 1.12
C GLU A 596 20.92 13.70 2.39
N LEU A 597 20.58 14.26 3.55
CA LEU A 597 20.99 13.72 4.85
C LEU A 597 20.41 12.33 5.11
N GLN A 598 19.14 12.10 4.76
CA GLN A 598 18.47 10.80 4.91
C GLN A 598 19.07 9.75 3.97
N VAL A 599 19.39 10.10 2.72
CA VAL A 599 20.12 9.21 1.80
C VAL A 599 21.51 8.89 2.35
N GLY A 600 22.20 9.91 2.88
CA GLY A 600 23.48 9.73 3.58
C GLY A 600 23.38 8.81 4.80
N TYR A 601 22.29 8.92 5.55
CA TYR A 601 21.97 8.05 6.69
C TYR A 601 21.82 6.58 6.25
N LEU A 602 21.00 6.29 5.23
CA LEU A 602 20.86 4.93 4.69
C LEU A 602 22.20 4.39 4.16
N ARG A 603 23.00 5.23 3.50
CA ARG A 603 24.36 4.86 3.05
C ARG A 603 25.26 4.49 4.23
N ALA A 604 25.24 5.29 5.30
CA ALA A 604 26.03 5.01 6.49
C ALA A 604 25.62 3.70 7.16
N LEU A 605 24.31 3.39 7.18
CA LEU A 605 23.82 2.09 7.68
C LEU A 605 24.32 0.92 6.83
N LEU A 606 24.26 1.04 5.49
CA LEU A 606 24.77 0.03 4.57
C LEU A 606 26.29 -0.19 4.73
N ASP A 607 27.04 0.89 4.99
CA ASP A 607 28.47 0.88 5.20
C ASP A 607 28.84 0.44 6.62
N ALA A 608 27.85 0.19 7.50
CA ALA A 608 28.01 -0.13 8.91
C ALA A 608 28.79 0.92 9.71
N ASP A 609 28.53 2.18 9.43
CA ASP A 609 29.07 3.32 10.15
C ASP A 609 27.97 3.93 11.04
N GLY A 610 27.74 3.32 12.21
CA GLY A 610 26.69 3.72 13.15
C GLY A 610 26.87 5.16 13.67
N GLU A 611 28.13 5.59 13.86
CA GLU A 611 28.46 6.94 14.32
C GLU A 611 28.05 7.99 13.27
N ARG A 612 28.39 7.73 12.01
CA ARG A 612 28.00 8.61 10.90
C ARG A 612 26.50 8.58 10.69
N ALA A 613 25.87 7.40 10.78
CA ALA A 613 24.42 7.28 10.68
C ALA A 613 23.72 8.12 11.77
N TYR A 614 24.19 8.02 13.03
CA TYR A 614 23.64 8.83 14.12
C TYR A 614 23.80 10.33 13.87
N ALA A 615 24.99 10.77 13.47
CA ALA A 615 25.24 12.20 13.19
C ALA A 615 24.35 12.75 12.08
N LEU A 616 24.13 11.98 11.00
CA LEU A 616 23.29 12.36 9.86
C LEU A 616 21.80 12.38 10.23
N ALA A 617 21.30 11.34 10.94
CA ALA A 617 19.93 11.29 11.42
C ALA A 617 19.62 12.48 12.35
N ARG A 618 20.51 12.79 13.29
CA ARG A 618 20.38 13.93 14.20
C ARG A 618 20.32 15.26 13.44
N ARG A 619 21.24 15.46 12.50
CA ARG A 619 21.24 16.68 11.67
C ARG A 619 19.95 16.82 10.86
N ALA A 620 19.44 15.73 10.26
CA ALA A 620 18.17 15.73 9.51
C ALA A 620 16.99 16.09 10.44
N ALA A 621 16.92 15.48 11.63
CA ALA A 621 15.87 15.77 12.63
C ALA A 621 15.93 17.21 13.19
N ASP A 622 17.13 17.78 13.30
CA ASP A 622 17.29 19.16 13.76
C ASP A 622 16.87 20.19 12.70
N LEU A 623 16.91 19.84 11.40
CA LEU A 623 16.41 20.72 10.33
C LEU A 623 14.90 20.88 10.33
N THR A 624 14.17 19.80 10.62
CA THR A 624 12.71 19.73 10.39
C THR A 624 11.93 19.56 11.68
N GLY A 625 12.52 18.92 12.69
CA GLY A 625 11.83 18.53 13.92
C GLY A 625 10.73 17.49 13.70
N ASP A 626 10.72 16.84 12.52
CA ASP A 626 9.69 15.88 12.19
C ASP A 626 9.79 14.59 13.04
N SER A 627 8.64 14.01 13.33
CA SER A 627 8.54 12.86 14.24
C SER A 627 9.21 11.60 13.70
N ARG A 628 9.26 11.40 12.37
CA ARG A 628 9.91 10.23 11.76
C ARG A 628 11.42 10.36 11.82
N GLY A 629 11.96 11.55 11.56
CA GLY A 629 13.38 11.86 11.72
C GLY A 629 13.84 11.71 13.16
N LEU A 630 13.06 12.22 14.12
CA LEU A 630 13.36 12.05 15.55
C LEU A 630 13.34 10.59 15.99
N ASN A 631 12.44 9.77 15.46
CA ASN A 631 12.43 8.32 15.72
C ASN A 631 13.62 7.59 15.07
N ALA A 632 14.06 8.01 13.90
CA ALA A 632 15.28 7.47 13.29
C ALA A 632 16.51 7.77 14.18
N VAL A 633 16.59 8.97 14.77
CA VAL A 633 17.62 9.27 15.78
C VAL A 633 17.52 8.33 16.96
N ALA A 634 16.31 8.09 17.50
CA ALA A 634 16.13 7.19 18.64
C ALA A 634 16.52 5.74 18.29
N TRP A 635 16.19 5.27 17.09
CA TRP A 635 16.55 3.94 16.62
C TRP A 635 18.06 3.74 16.56
N ILE A 636 18.80 4.63 15.89
CA ILE A 636 20.26 4.51 15.75
C ILE A 636 20.97 4.78 17.08
N ALA A 637 20.43 5.66 17.92
CA ALA A 637 20.96 5.90 19.27
C ALA A 637 20.85 4.63 20.14
N ASN A 638 19.72 3.93 20.09
CA ASN A 638 19.58 2.62 20.76
C ASN A 638 20.57 1.60 20.19
N ALA A 639 20.74 1.54 18.87
CA ALA A 639 21.66 0.60 18.20
C ALA A 639 23.15 0.89 18.48
N THR A 640 23.50 2.12 18.82
CA THR A 640 24.86 2.58 19.18
C THR A 640 25.07 2.81 20.68
N ASN A 641 24.21 2.23 21.54
CA ASN A 641 24.26 2.30 22.99
C ASN A 641 24.12 3.70 23.61
N ARG A 642 23.29 4.54 23.03
CA ARG A 642 22.99 5.93 23.48
C ARG A 642 21.53 6.11 23.92
N PRO A 643 21.01 5.30 24.86
CA PRO A 643 19.58 5.30 25.18
C PRO A 643 19.08 6.62 25.80
N ALA A 644 19.94 7.39 26.47
CA ALA A 644 19.56 8.71 26.97
C ALA A 644 19.27 9.70 25.83
N GLU A 645 20.08 9.66 24.77
CA GLU A 645 19.87 10.47 23.57
C GLU A 645 18.64 9.99 22.77
N ALA A 646 18.38 8.66 22.78
CA ALA A 646 17.14 8.12 22.21
C ALA A 646 15.90 8.69 22.90
N LEU A 647 15.86 8.72 24.25
CA LEU A 647 14.77 9.33 25.01
C LEU A 647 14.65 10.83 24.74
N ALA A 648 15.77 11.55 24.70
CA ALA A 648 15.78 13.00 24.44
C ALA A 648 15.18 13.33 23.04
N ALA A 649 15.43 12.49 22.05
CA ALA A 649 14.79 12.63 20.74
C ALA A 649 13.28 12.32 20.79
N LEU A 650 12.89 11.25 21.47
CA LEU A 650 11.48 10.82 21.59
C LEU A 650 10.65 11.79 22.45
N ASP A 651 11.24 12.46 23.45
CA ASP A 651 10.56 13.45 24.28
C ASP A 651 10.18 14.73 23.48
N ARG A 652 10.77 14.92 22.29
CA ARG A 652 10.38 16.01 21.34
C ARG A 652 9.15 15.63 20.51
N ILE A 653 8.70 14.37 20.53
CA ILE A 653 7.56 13.86 19.75
C ILE A 653 6.31 13.91 20.63
N ASP A 654 5.25 14.54 20.13
CA ASP A 654 3.92 14.38 20.73
C ASP A 654 3.28 13.07 20.24
N PRO A 655 3.14 12.04 21.10
CA PRO A 655 2.62 10.73 20.69
C PRO A 655 1.11 10.75 20.39
N ASP A 656 0.41 11.84 20.71
CA ASP A 656 -1.04 12.00 20.49
C ASP A 656 -1.35 12.88 19.27
N ALA A 657 -0.32 13.44 18.61
CA ALA A 657 -0.47 14.31 17.45
C ALA A 657 -0.20 13.59 16.11
N GLY A 658 -0.93 13.98 15.07
CA GLY A 658 -0.69 13.60 13.68
C GLY A 658 -0.64 12.09 13.41
N SER A 659 0.25 11.69 12.53
CA SER A 659 0.47 10.29 12.13
C SER A 659 1.07 9.43 13.24
N VAL A 660 1.76 10.04 14.22
CA VAL A 660 2.41 9.31 15.32
C VAL A 660 1.42 8.66 16.27
N ARG A 661 0.21 9.21 16.40
CA ARG A 661 -0.84 8.68 17.29
C ARG A 661 -1.11 7.18 17.11
N ARG A 662 -0.96 6.67 15.91
CA ARG A 662 -1.16 5.25 15.55
C ARG A 662 0.16 4.51 15.25
N TRP A 663 1.31 5.06 15.63
CA TRP A 663 2.60 4.57 15.20
C TRP A 663 3.33 3.82 16.32
N ALA A 664 3.33 2.49 16.24
CA ALA A 664 3.94 1.61 17.22
C ALA A 664 5.46 1.81 17.43
N PRO A 665 6.30 2.10 16.41
CA PRO A 665 7.75 2.27 16.57
C PRO A 665 8.17 3.28 17.62
N TYR A 666 7.44 4.37 17.84
CA TYR A 666 7.70 5.33 18.93
C TYR A 666 7.79 4.64 20.30
N TRP A 667 6.79 3.83 20.62
CA TRP A 667 6.71 3.14 21.92
C TRP A 667 7.76 2.04 22.05
N ILE A 668 8.10 1.36 20.96
CA ILE A 668 9.13 0.32 20.92
C ILE A 668 10.49 0.93 21.23
N GLN A 669 10.86 2.04 20.55
CA GLN A 669 12.15 2.69 20.78
C GLN A 669 12.23 3.28 22.19
N ARG A 670 11.15 3.82 22.70
CA ARG A 670 11.07 4.34 24.06
C ARG A 670 11.27 3.23 25.11
N ALA A 671 10.55 2.12 24.97
CA ALA A 671 10.69 0.96 25.85
C ALA A 671 12.12 0.38 25.84
N HIS A 672 12.76 0.33 24.67
CA HIS A 672 14.16 -0.11 24.53
C HIS A 672 15.12 0.81 25.28
N ALA A 673 14.98 2.12 25.13
CA ALA A 673 15.84 3.08 25.82
C ALA A 673 15.62 3.06 27.34
N GLU A 674 14.36 3.01 27.79
CA GLU A 674 14.01 2.93 29.22
C GLU A 674 14.57 1.64 29.85
N HIS A 675 14.46 0.52 29.15
CA HIS A 675 15.03 -0.77 29.59
C HIS A 675 16.55 -0.69 29.77
N ARG A 676 17.25 -0.16 28.74
CA ARG A 676 18.73 -0.01 28.77
C ARG A 676 19.19 0.89 29.91
N LEU A 677 18.41 1.89 30.30
CA LEU A 677 18.68 2.78 31.44
C LEU A 677 18.25 2.22 32.80
N GLY A 678 17.75 0.98 32.85
CA GLY A 678 17.24 0.36 34.07
C GLY A 678 15.92 0.95 34.60
N ARG A 679 15.20 1.71 33.75
CA ARG A 679 13.93 2.37 34.08
C ARG A 679 12.73 1.43 33.82
N PHE A 680 12.77 0.21 34.37
CA PHE A 680 11.80 -0.85 34.08
C PHE A 680 10.34 -0.50 34.39
N ALA A 681 10.11 0.33 35.41
CA ALA A 681 8.76 0.82 35.71
C ALA A 681 8.24 1.77 34.60
N ALA A 682 9.09 2.60 34.03
CA ALA A 682 8.75 3.47 32.89
C ALA A 682 8.51 2.64 31.62
N GLU A 683 9.38 1.67 31.35
CA GLU A 683 9.20 0.71 30.25
C GLU A 683 7.85 -0.02 30.33
N ARG A 684 7.48 -0.49 31.53
CA ARG A 684 6.17 -1.12 31.75
C ARG A 684 5.02 -0.18 31.38
N GLU A 685 5.11 1.09 31.77
CA GLU A 685 4.09 2.10 31.44
C GLU A 685 4.08 2.38 29.93
N SER A 686 5.25 2.52 29.30
CA SER A 686 5.35 2.70 27.84
C SER A 686 4.73 1.53 27.08
N ALA A 687 4.97 0.29 27.49
CA ALA A 687 4.37 -0.92 26.94
C ALA A 687 2.83 -0.90 27.09
N ARG A 688 2.32 -0.49 28.24
CA ARG A 688 0.88 -0.34 28.50
C ARG A 688 0.24 0.78 27.67
N GLN A 689 0.94 1.91 27.48
CA GLN A 689 0.49 2.99 26.59
C GLN A 689 0.40 2.47 25.15
N MET A 690 1.37 1.70 24.72
CA MET A 690 1.37 1.04 23.42
C MET A 690 0.16 0.08 23.30
N GLN A 691 -0.08 -0.77 24.30
CA GLN A 691 -1.19 -1.74 24.31
C GLN A 691 -2.55 -1.03 24.22
N ARG A 692 -2.72 0.11 24.91
CA ARG A 692 -3.97 0.89 24.86
C ARG A 692 -4.23 1.49 23.48
N ARG A 693 -3.20 1.91 22.76
CA ARG A 693 -3.29 2.54 21.43
C ARG A 693 -3.27 1.52 20.29
N HIS A 694 -2.65 0.39 20.53
CA HIS A 694 -2.47 -0.71 19.58
C HIS A 694 -2.87 -2.04 20.25
N PRO A 695 -4.16 -2.28 20.51
CA PRO A 695 -4.60 -3.45 21.26
C PRO A 695 -4.21 -4.79 20.61
N ASP A 696 -4.04 -4.79 19.29
CA ASP A 696 -3.61 -5.97 18.52
C ASP A 696 -2.09 -6.17 18.50
N SER A 697 -1.33 -5.25 19.08
CA SER A 697 0.13 -5.28 19.08
C SER A 697 0.67 -6.32 20.08
N ARG A 698 1.19 -7.42 19.55
CA ARG A 698 1.77 -8.51 20.35
C ARG A 698 3.09 -8.11 21.02
N ILE A 699 3.90 -7.29 20.36
CA ILE A 699 5.15 -6.83 20.93
C ILE A 699 4.92 -5.95 22.16
N ALA A 700 3.81 -5.23 22.28
CA ALA A 700 3.49 -4.47 23.48
C ALA A 700 3.40 -5.36 24.73
N LEU A 701 2.76 -6.53 24.61
CA LEU A 701 2.70 -7.51 25.68
C LEU A 701 4.09 -8.05 26.02
N VAL A 702 4.92 -8.35 25.03
CA VAL A 702 6.28 -8.87 25.24
C VAL A 702 7.17 -7.84 25.93
N LEU A 703 7.03 -6.55 25.58
CA LEU A 703 7.73 -5.45 26.26
C LEU A 703 7.25 -5.31 27.72
N GLU A 704 5.95 -5.47 28.01
CA GLU A 704 5.47 -5.47 29.40
C GLU A 704 5.98 -6.70 30.16
N VAL A 705 6.00 -7.88 29.54
CA VAL A 705 6.58 -9.10 30.11
C VAL A 705 8.06 -8.90 30.44
N ARG A 706 8.83 -8.30 29.53
CA ARG A 706 10.24 -7.96 29.73
C ARG A 706 10.43 -7.06 30.94
N ALA A 707 9.70 -5.96 30.99
CA ALA A 707 9.78 -5.02 32.10
C ALA A 707 9.43 -5.63 33.45
N VAL A 708 8.36 -6.44 33.53
CA VAL A 708 7.90 -7.09 34.77
C VAL A 708 8.86 -8.17 35.21
N ALA A 709 9.47 -8.91 34.27
CA ALA A 709 10.50 -9.89 34.59
C ALA A 709 11.77 -9.21 35.16
N ALA A 710 12.21 -8.09 34.56
CA ALA A 710 13.31 -7.29 35.06
C ALA A 710 13.05 -6.73 36.47
N LEU A 711 11.81 -6.28 36.76
CA LEU A 711 11.38 -5.88 38.10
C LEU A 711 11.32 -7.07 39.08
N GLY A 712 11.21 -8.32 38.58
CA GLY A 712 11.14 -9.55 39.37
C GLY A 712 9.82 -9.82 40.04
N ASP A 713 8.74 -9.21 39.58
CA ASP A 713 7.39 -9.49 40.02
C ASP A 713 6.84 -10.73 39.29
N THR A 714 7.23 -11.91 39.79
CA THR A 714 6.82 -13.19 39.18
C THR A 714 5.32 -13.42 39.24
N ARG A 715 4.59 -12.83 40.21
CA ARG A 715 3.13 -12.94 40.31
C ARG A 715 2.46 -12.15 39.18
N ALA A 716 2.88 -10.91 38.97
CA ALA A 716 2.38 -10.11 37.88
C ALA A 716 2.77 -10.72 36.52
N LEU A 717 3.98 -11.29 36.42
CA LEU A 717 4.47 -11.97 35.24
C LEU A 717 3.60 -13.17 34.85
N ASP A 718 3.28 -14.05 35.82
CA ASP A 718 2.42 -15.21 35.59
C ASP A 718 0.98 -14.79 35.21
N SER A 719 0.48 -13.69 35.77
CA SER A 719 -0.82 -13.12 35.42
C SER A 719 -0.85 -12.60 33.95
N LEU A 720 0.21 -11.90 33.53
CA LEU A 720 0.34 -11.42 32.15
C LEU A 720 0.44 -12.58 31.15
N LEU A 721 1.25 -13.59 31.46
CA LEU A 721 1.42 -14.77 30.61
C LEU A 721 0.14 -15.62 30.52
N ALA A 722 -0.68 -15.65 31.58
CA ALA A 722 -1.99 -16.31 31.56
C ALA A 722 -2.96 -15.55 30.63
N ALA A 723 -2.93 -14.23 30.66
CA ALA A 723 -3.73 -13.40 29.75
C ALA A 723 -3.28 -13.56 28.27
N ALA A 724 -1.99 -13.83 28.02
CA ALA A 724 -1.44 -14.09 26.70
C ALA A 724 -1.98 -15.36 26.03
N GLY A 725 -2.46 -16.34 26.81
CA GLY A 725 -2.97 -17.62 26.29
C GLY A 725 -4.24 -17.52 25.43
N GLY A 726 -4.93 -16.35 25.40
CA GLY A 726 -6.04 -16.08 24.50
C GLY A 726 -5.66 -15.49 23.14
N LEU A 727 -4.36 -15.30 22.89
CA LEU A 727 -3.85 -14.68 21.67
C LEU A 727 -3.65 -15.73 20.55
N SER A 728 -3.85 -15.31 19.28
CA SER A 728 -3.55 -16.18 18.14
C SER A 728 -2.12 -16.75 18.22
N PRO A 729 -1.91 -18.05 18.06
CA PRO A 729 -0.59 -18.67 18.11
C PRO A 729 0.29 -18.31 16.90
N ASP A 730 -0.30 -17.91 15.76
CA ASP A 730 0.35 -17.79 14.44
C ASP A 730 1.13 -16.49 14.23
N THR A 731 1.75 -15.96 15.29
CA THR A 731 2.56 -14.74 15.23
C THR A 731 3.97 -14.95 15.73
N TYR A 732 4.90 -14.12 15.27
CA TYR A 732 6.28 -14.12 15.76
C TYR A 732 6.36 -13.92 17.28
N TRP A 733 5.56 -12.98 17.80
CA TRP A 733 5.47 -12.67 19.24
C TRP A 733 4.32 -13.44 19.91
N SER A 734 4.43 -14.77 19.94
CA SER A 734 3.49 -15.69 20.54
C SER A 734 3.63 -15.81 22.07
N GLU A 735 2.73 -16.56 22.73
CA GLU A 735 2.89 -16.93 24.15
C GLU A 735 4.23 -17.62 24.41
N GLY A 736 4.68 -18.50 23.49
CA GLY A 736 5.98 -19.15 23.55
C GLY A 736 7.13 -18.16 23.58
N ALA A 737 7.08 -17.12 22.72
CA ALA A 737 8.06 -16.05 22.71
C ALA A 737 8.08 -15.27 24.04
N ALA A 738 6.92 -14.88 24.55
CA ALA A 738 6.79 -14.18 25.83
C ALA A 738 7.36 -14.97 27.00
N LEU A 739 7.15 -16.29 27.02
CA LEU A 739 7.73 -17.20 28.03
C LEU A 739 9.27 -17.27 27.94
N VAL A 740 9.83 -17.27 26.72
CA VAL A 740 11.29 -17.24 26.52
C VAL A 740 11.87 -15.94 27.03
N VAL A 741 11.32 -14.79 26.61
CA VAL A 741 11.73 -13.46 27.05
C VAL A 741 11.66 -13.33 28.57
N ALA A 742 10.58 -13.83 29.20
CA ALA A 742 10.47 -13.85 30.66
C ALA A 742 11.63 -14.62 31.32
N GLY A 743 11.98 -15.79 30.80
CA GLY A 743 13.07 -16.60 31.28
C GLY A 743 14.45 -15.92 31.13
N GLU A 744 14.72 -15.34 29.97
CA GLU A 744 15.94 -14.61 29.67
C GLU A 744 16.11 -13.40 30.60
N GLU A 745 15.07 -12.59 30.78
CA GLU A 745 15.13 -11.41 31.65
C GLU A 745 15.32 -11.74 33.13
N LEU A 746 14.60 -12.74 33.64
CA LEU A 746 14.83 -13.22 35.00
C LEU A 746 16.26 -13.67 35.21
N ASN A 747 16.86 -14.32 34.23
CA ASN A 747 18.25 -14.73 34.26
C ASN A 747 19.22 -13.54 34.26
N ALA A 748 18.98 -12.56 33.37
CA ALA A 748 19.79 -11.35 33.23
C ALA A 748 19.78 -10.48 34.51
N HIS A 749 18.69 -10.50 35.28
CA HIS A 749 18.52 -9.70 36.48
C HIS A 749 18.75 -10.49 37.79
N GLY A 750 19.58 -11.55 37.75
CA GLY A 750 20.02 -12.30 38.94
C GLY A 750 18.96 -13.20 39.58
N ARG A 751 17.88 -13.48 38.89
CA ARG A 751 16.79 -14.38 39.32
C ARG A 751 16.77 -15.69 38.53
N GLY A 752 17.93 -16.16 38.12
CA GLY A 752 18.13 -17.35 37.30
C GLY A 752 17.54 -18.65 37.90
N PHE A 753 17.27 -18.69 39.20
CA PHE A 753 16.57 -19.82 39.82
C PHE A 753 15.13 -20.01 39.33
N ALA A 754 14.46 -18.93 38.88
CA ALA A 754 13.11 -18.99 38.39
C ALA A 754 13.06 -19.29 36.88
N SER A 755 14.06 -18.89 36.09
CA SER A 755 14.11 -18.98 34.61
C SER A 755 13.81 -20.38 34.06
N PRO A 756 14.34 -21.53 34.65
CA PRO A 756 14.07 -22.83 34.07
C PRO A 756 12.60 -23.25 34.03
N ALA A 757 11.77 -22.68 34.91
CA ALA A 757 10.34 -22.95 34.90
C ALA A 757 9.67 -22.34 33.65
N TYR A 758 10.07 -21.14 33.27
CA TYR A 758 9.53 -20.43 32.08
C TYR A 758 10.03 -21.09 30.80
N PHE A 759 11.29 -21.44 30.67
CA PHE A 759 11.81 -22.19 29.51
C PHE A 759 11.09 -23.54 29.33
N ARG A 760 10.83 -24.29 30.39
CA ARG A 760 10.06 -25.55 30.31
C ARG A 760 8.62 -25.31 29.87
N ARG A 761 7.98 -24.22 30.29
CA ARG A 761 6.64 -23.83 29.84
C ARG A 761 6.66 -23.48 28.38
N ALA A 762 7.67 -22.69 27.93
CA ALA A 762 7.86 -22.31 26.52
C ALA A 762 8.02 -23.54 25.63
N VAL A 763 8.93 -24.46 25.99
CA VAL A 763 9.18 -25.70 25.24
C VAL A 763 7.90 -26.53 25.10
N ARG A 764 7.11 -26.69 26.17
CA ARG A 764 5.84 -27.44 26.10
C ARG A 764 4.82 -26.76 25.19
N TRP A 765 4.67 -25.44 25.29
CA TRP A 765 3.75 -24.70 24.48
C TRP A 765 4.13 -24.78 22.99
N LEU A 766 5.42 -24.51 22.69
CA LEU A 766 5.96 -24.54 21.33
C LEU A 766 5.92 -25.96 20.73
N ALA A 767 6.15 -27.02 21.53
CA ALA A 767 6.02 -28.40 21.07
C ALA A 767 4.58 -28.70 20.60
N ASN A 768 3.57 -28.20 21.33
CA ASN A 768 2.16 -28.37 20.98
C ASN A 768 1.82 -27.62 19.68
N GLN A 769 2.42 -26.45 19.44
CA GLN A 769 2.21 -25.71 18.19
C GLN A 769 2.92 -26.40 17.02
N LEU A 770 4.16 -26.81 17.19
CA LEU A 770 4.95 -27.50 16.16
C LEU A 770 4.40 -28.90 15.83
N ALA A 771 3.63 -29.52 16.74
CA ALA A 771 2.89 -30.74 16.41
C ALA A 771 1.74 -30.49 15.41
N ARG A 772 1.23 -29.26 15.31
CA ARG A 772 0.19 -28.84 14.37
C ARG A 772 0.80 -28.32 13.07
N ASP A 773 1.83 -27.52 13.17
CA ASP A 773 2.60 -26.98 12.04
C ASP A 773 4.12 -27.13 12.31
N PRO A 774 4.74 -28.25 11.87
CA PRO A 774 6.17 -28.50 12.04
C PRO A 774 7.08 -27.50 11.34
N HIS A 775 6.58 -26.82 10.31
CA HIS A 775 7.36 -25.88 9.50
C HIS A 775 7.19 -24.42 9.92
N HIS A 776 6.36 -24.12 10.91
CA HIS A 776 6.11 -22.76 11.33
C HIS A 776 7.41 -22.06 11.78
N ARG A 777 7.84 -21.08 11.01
CA ARG A 777 9.15 -20.41 11.13
C ARG A 777 9.39 -19.85 12.54
N ALA A 778 8.44 -19.06 13.06
CA ALA A 778 8.59 -18.42 14.36
C ALA A 778 8.61 -19.43 15.52
N HIS A 779 7.80 -20.49 15.47
CA HIS A 779 7.79 -21.52 16.52
C HIS A 779 9.08 -22.32 16.53
N ARG A 780 9.68 -22.66 15.38
CA ARG A 780 11.00 -23.29 15.30
C ARG A 780 12.08 -22.39 15.90
N TYR A 781 12.06 -21.09 15.57
CA TYR A 781 13.00 -20.12 16.12
C TYR A 781 12.92 -20.05 17.64
N TRP A 782 11.75 -19.85 18.19
CA TRP A 782 11.55 -19.74 19.64
C TRP A 782 11.77 -21.06 20.38
N MET A 783 11.49 -22.21 19.74
CA MET A 783 11.82 -23.51 20.29
C MET A 783 13.33 -23.70 20.40
N GLY A 784 14.07 -23.41 19.34
CA GLY A 784 15.54 -23.46 19.36
C GLY A 784 16.11 -22.53 20.43
N THR A 785 15.59 -21.30 20.55
CA THR A 785 16.00 -20.32 21.56
C THR A 785 15.70 -20.82 22.97
N ALA A 786 14.50 -21.32 23.26
CA ALA A 786 14.13 -21.85 24.57
C ALA A 786 15.02 -23.02 25.00
N LEU A 787 15.34 -23.93 24.08
CA LEU A 787 16.24 -25.08 24.35
C LEU A 787 17.69 -24.63 24.55
N TYR A 788 18.15 -23.67 23.76
CA TYR A 788 19.48 -23.10 23.89
C TYR A 788 19.66 -22.43 25.27
N ASP A 789 18.69 -21.65 25.70
CA ASP A 789 18.68 -20.93 26.97
C ASP A 789 18.54 -21.89 28.17
N ALA A 790 17.86 -23.01 27.97
CA ALA A 790 17.79 -24.09 28.95
C ALA A 790 19.08 -24.92 29.01
N GLY A 791 20.12 -24.62 28.22
CA GLY A 791 21.37 -25.38 28.15
C GLY A 791 21.28 -26.71 27.37
N GLN A 792 20.18 -26.94 26.68
CA GLN A 792 19.90 -28.16 25.89
C GLN A 792 20.34 -27.99 24.43
N TRP A 793 21.63 -27.72 24.23
CA TRP A 793 22.15 -27.29 22.93
C TRP A 793 21.98 -28.34 21.84
N GLN A 794 22.19 -29.64 22.13
CA GLN A 794 21.97 -30.72 21.16
C GLN A 794 20.49 -30.78 20.66
N SER A 795 19.55 -30.49 21.57
CA SER A 795 18.12 -30.44 21.22
C SER A 795 17.75 -29.18 20.47
N ALA A 796 18.50 -28.09 20.60
CA ALA A 796 18.28 -26.83 19.88
C ALA A 796 18.76 -26.86 18.41
N GLU A 797 19.83 -27.65 18.14
CA GLU A 797 20.53 -27.72 16.87
C GLU A 797 19.59 -28.00 15.69
N PRO A 798 18.68 -29.02 15.70
CA PRO A 798 17.83 -29.33 14.56
C PRO A 798 16.92 -28.17 14.14
N TYR A 799 16.46 -27.35 15.09
CA TYR A 799 15.59 -26.23 14.82
C TYR A 799 16.31 -25.11 14.08
N PHE A 800 17.50 -24.73 14.52
CA PHE A 800 18.30 -23.69 13.87
C PHE A 800 18.90 -24.17 12.55
N ALA A 801 19.33 -25.43 12.45
CA ALA A 801 19.80 -26.03 11.20
C ALA A 801 18.70 -26.00 10.12
N SER A 802 17.48 -26.45 10.46
CA SER A 802 16.37 -26.42 9.52
C SER A 802 15.97 -25.00 9.10
N LEU A 803 16.04 -24.02 10.01
CA LEU A 803 15.80 -22.61 9.68
C LEU A 803 16.89 -22.05 8.77
N ALA A 804 18.16 -22.40 8.99
CA ALA A 804 19.26 -21.97 8.13
C ALA A 804 19.24 -22.62 6.75
N GLU A 805 18.67 -23.83 6.62
CA GLU A 805 18.43 -24.49 5.32
C GLU A 805 17.27 -23.84 4.56
N ASP A 806 16.13 -23.60 5.23
CA ASP A 806 14.97 -23.01 4.61
C ASP A 806 15.17 -21.52 4.25
N PHE A 807 16.03 -20.82 5.00
CA PHE A 807 16.28 -19.38 4.85
C PHE A 807 17.79 -19.07 4.83
N PRO A 808 18.54 -19.53 3.81
CA PRO A 808 20.00 -19.44 3.76
C PRO A 808 20.53 -18.00 3.76
N ASP A 809 19.75 -17.04 3.29
CA ASP A 809 20.13 -15.62 3.26
C ASP A 809 19.99 -14.93 4.62
N ARG A 810 19.31 -15.56 5.59
CA ARG A 810 19.11 -15.00 6.94
C ARG A 810 20.29 -15.34 7.85
N LEU A 811 21.17 -14.36 8.04
CA LEU A 811 22.36 -14.49 8.90
C LEU A 811 22.02 -14.91 10.34
N GLN A 812 20.90 -14.42 10.88
CA GLN A 812 20.43 -14.75 12.23
C GLN A 812 20.35 -16.26 12.48
N TYR A 813 19.81 -17.03 11.53
CA TYR A 813 19.64 -18.48 11.72
C TYR A 813 20.97 -19.22 11.63
N ARG A 814 21.85 -18.87 10.68
CA ARG A 814 23.19 -19.42 10.58
C ARG A 814 24.04 -19.07 11.80
N GLY A 815 23.88 -17.85 12.31
CA GLY A 815 24.56 -17.38 13.51
C GLY A 815 24.15 -18.16 14.76
N LEU A 816 22.83 -18.38 14.94
CA LEU A 816 22.34 -19.19 16.09
C LEU A 816 22.76 -20.65 15.99
N GLU A 817 22.71 -21.25 14.79
CA GLU A 817 23.26 -22.60 14.56
C GLU A 817 24.73 -22.65 14.91
N ALA A 818 25.51 -21.66 14.47
CA ALA A 818 26.94 -21.58 14.81
C ALA A 818 27.20 -21.52 16.33
N LEU A 819 26.38 -20.74 17.07
CA LEU A 819 26.52 -20.71 18.54
C LEU A 819 26.21 -22.05 19.20
N VAL A 820 25.19 -22.77 18.74
CA VAL A 820 24.86 -24.12 19.23
C VAL A 820 26.00 -25.08 18.95
N LEU A 821 26.58 -25.08 17.75
CA LEU A 821 27.73 -25.91 17.40
C LEU A 821 28.96 -25.60 18.26
N ALA A 822 29.21 -24.30 18.51
CA ALA A 822 30.29 -23.88 19.38
C ALA A 822 30.14 -24.39 20.83
N ARG A 823 28.91 -24.31 21.38
CA ARG A 823 28.58 -24.87 22.71
C ARG A 823 28.71 -26.38 22.77
N ALA A 824 28.49 -27.07 21.64
CA ALA A 824 28.74 -28.51 21.53
C ALA A 824 30.22 -28.85 21.29
N GLY A 825 31.15 -27.88 21.32
CA GLY A 825 32.58 -28.06 21.06
C GLY A 825 32.99 -28.19 19.60
N ARG A 826 32.08 -28.00 18.67
CA ARG A 826 32.28 -28.12 17.19
C ARG A 826 32.69 -26.78 16.59
N LEU A 827 33.75 -26.15 17.09
CA LEU A 827 34.14 -24.77 16.76
C LEU A 827 34.45 -24.55 15.27
N ALA A 828 35.18 -25.47 14.63
CA ALA A 828 35.53 -25.37 13.22
C ALA A 828 34.29 -25.45 12.32
N GLU A 829 33.24 -26.11 12.74
CA GLU A 829 31.98 -26.21 12.04
C GLU A 829 31.14 -24.95 12.30
N ALA A 830 31.13 -24.43 13.50
CA ALA A 830 30.48 -23.17 13.85
C ALA A 830 31.00 -22.02 12.98
N GLU A 831 32.31 -21.88 12.82
CA GLU A 831 32.91 -20.85 11.96
C GLU A 831 32.53 -21.04 10.49
N ARG A 832 32.48 -22.28 9.99
CA ARG A 832 32.00 -22.53 8.60
C ARG A 832 30.54 -22.19 8.39
N ARG A 833 29.67 -22.48 9.38
CA ARG A 833 28.22 -22.18 9.30
C ARG A 833 27.93 -20.70 9.37
N LEU A 834 28.63 -19.96 10.21
CA LEU A 834 28.51 -18.50 10.25
C LEU A 834 28.91 -17.87 8.89
N GLY A 835 29.95 -18.44 8.27
CA GLY A 835 30.43 -18.02 6.96
C GLY A 835 31.15 -16.67 6.95
N PRO A 836 31.43 -16.11 5.75
CA PRO A 836 32.11 -14.84 5.61
C PRO A 836 31.22 -13.67 6.08
N ARG A 837 31.90 -12.58 6.44
CA ARG A 837 31.23 -11.32 6.79
C ARG A 837 30.39 -10.82 5.58
N PRO A 838 29.09 -10.60 5.74
CA PRO A 838 28.25 -10.08 4.66
C PRO A 838 28.65 -8.64 4.31
N ARG A 839 28.35 -8.25 3.07
CA ARG A 839 28.56 -6.87 2.61
C ARG A 839 27.64 -5.90 3.37
N PHE A 840 26.39 -6.30 3.59
CA PHE A 840 25.38 -5.52 4.28
C PHE A 840 25.12 -6.11 5.67
N THR A 841 24.66 -5.29 6.61
CA THR A 841 24.39 -5.67 8.01
C THR A 841 25.55 -6.40 8.71
N PRO A 842 26.79 -5.95 8.57
CA PRO A 842 27.94 -6.64 9.15
C PRO A 842 27.94 -6.60 10.68
N ALA A 843 27.24 -5.66 11.33
CA ALA A 843 27.14 -5.56 12.80
C ALA A 843 26.57 -6.83 13.45
N GLU A 844 25.56 -7.45 12.84
CA GLU A 844 25.02 -8.71 13.33
C GLU A 844 26.03 -9.84 13.23
N HIS A 845 26.73 -9.96 12.10
CA HIS A 845 27.81 -10.94 11.93
C HIS A 845 28.94 -10.71 12.93
N THR A 846 29.35 -9.46 13.14
CA THR A 846 30.37 -9.08 14.14
C THR A 846 29.92 -9.45 15.56
N SER A 847 28.63 -9.28 15.88
CA SER A 847 28.06 -9.72 17.17
C SER A 847 28.11 -11.23 17.35
N PHE A 848 27.75 -12.02 16.33
CA PHE A 848 27.89 -13.48 16.41
C PHE A 848 29.34 -13.91 16.59
N ARG A 849 30.30 -13.28 15.90
CA ARG A 849 31.73 -13.53 16.11
C ARG A 849 32.21 -13.18 17.53
N ALA A 850 31.68 -12.09 18.10
CA ALA A 850 31.96 -11.72 19.49
C ALA A 850 31.47 -12.80 20.46
N ARG A 851 30.26 -13.33 20.26
CA ARG A 851 29.67 -14.40 21.06
C ARG A 851 30.44 -15.71 20.93
N LEU A 852 30.83 -16.09 19.69
CA LEU A 852 31.71 -17.26 19.46
C LEU A 852 33.03 -17.11 20.19
N ALA A 853 33.71 -15.97 20.06
CA ALA A 853 34.98 -15.71 20.76
C ALA A 853 34.83 -15.78 22.29
N ALA A 854 33.72 -15.32 22.84
CA ALA A 854 33.42 -15.41 24.25
C ALA A 854 33.19 -16.88 24.69
N ILE A 855 32.47 -17.69 23.92
CA ILE A 855 32.24 -19.12 24.16
C ILE A 855 33.58 -19.89 24.15
N GLU A 856 34.51 -19.53 23.25
CA GLU A 856 35.86 -20.10 23.16
C GLU A 856 36.81 -19.62 24.27
N GLY A 857 36.42 -18.65 25.09
CA GLY A 857 37.26 -18.05 26.11
C GLY A 857 38.26 -17.01 25.60
N ARG A 858 38.17 -16.56 24.32
CA ARG A 858 39.03 -15.53 23.73
C ARG A 858 38.57 -14.12 24.12
N ARG A 859 38.78 -13.77 25.42
CA ARG A 859 38.20 -12.56 26.05
C ARG A 859 38.50 -11.26 25.32
N GLU A 860 39.79 -11.00 24.98
CA GLU A 860 40.23 -9.77 24.28
C GLU A 860 39.50 -9.61 22.96
N ASN A 861 39.45 -10.69 22.17
CA ASN A 861 38.82 -10.69 20.87
C ASN A 861 37.29 -10.49 20.98
N ALA A 862 36.67 -11.14 21.97
CA ALA A 862 35.23 -11.00 22.22
C ALA A 862 34.83 -9.53 22.53
N ILE A 863 35.61 -8.85 23.40
CA ILE A 863 35.36 -7.44 23.76
C ILE A 863 35.61 -6.52 22.56
N SER A 864 36.70 -6.74 21.82
CA SER A 864 37.01 -5.94 20.61
C SER A 864 35.91 -6.07 19.54
N LEU A 865 35.47 -7.31 19.27
CA LEU A 865 34.39 -7.55 18.30
C LEU A 865 33.04 -6.97 18.76
N LEU A 866 32.75 -7.04 20.06
CA LEU A 866 31.52 -6.45 20.59
C LEU A 866 31.53 -4.91 20.47
N ALA A 867 32.68 -4.28 20.80
CA ALA A 867 32.86 -2.83 20.60
C ALA A 867 32.68 -2.44 19.14
N GLN A 868 33.25 -3.25 18.22
CA GLN A 868 33.06 -3.07 16.80
C GLN A 868 31.59 -3.21 16.40
N ALA A 869 30.86 -4.21 16.86
CA ALA A 869 29.43 -4.39 16.55
C ALA A 869 28.60 -3.19 17.01
N VAL A 870 28.89 -2.64 18.19
CA VAL A 870 28.22 -1.42 18.71
C VAL A 870 28.52 -0.21 17.82
N SER A 871 29.78 0.00 17.41
CA SER A 871 30.13 1.13 16.52
C SER A 871 29.54 0.99 15.11
N GLU A 872 29.30 -0.22 14.66
CA GLU A 872 28.64 -0.55 13.39
C GLU A 872 27.12 -0.31 13.44
N GLY A 873 26.52 -0.10 14.63
CA GLY A 873 25.08 0.08 14.81
C GLY A 873 24.33 -1.25 14.94
N TYR A 874 24.60 -1.99 16.00
CA TYR A 874 23.97 -3.30 16.22
C TYR A 874 22.51 -3.17 16.64
N GLU A 875 21.60 -3.42 15.74
CA GLU A 875 20.14 -3.24 15.92
C GLU A 875 19.57 -4.03 17.11
N SER A 876 20.04 -5.27 17.33
CA SER A 876 19.60 -6.10 18.45
C SER A 876 20.28 -5.76 19.78
N LEU A 877 21.06 -4.69 19.86
CA LEU A 877 21.74 -4.26 21.09
C LEU A 877 20.79 -4.08 22.30
N PRO A 878 19.54 -3.56 22.13
CA PRO A 878 18.59 -3.45 23.24
C PRO A 878 18.21 -4.79 23.90
N TRP A 879 18.39 -5.92 23.21
CA TRP A 879 18.12 -7.27 23.72
C TRP A 879 19.39 -8.01 24.15
N LEU A 880 20.57 -7.46 23.88
CA LEU A 880 21.82 -8.16 24.10
C LEU A 880 22.08 -8.47 25.59
N HIS A 881 21.60 -7.63 26.52
CA HIS A 881 21.75 -7.87 27.96
C HIS A 881 21.07 -9.17 28.39
N ALA A 882 19.94 -9.55 27.78
CA ALA A 882 19.21 -10.78 28.09
C ALA A 882 20.04 -12.04 27.75
N VAL A 883 20.78 -11.99 26.64
CA VAL A 883 21.66 -13.08 26.18
C VAL A 883 23.07 -12.97 26.75
N ALA A 884 23.43 -11.84 27.37
CA ALA A 884 24.78 -11.56 27.86
C ALA A 884 25.23 -12.54 28.93
N VAL A 885 24.33 -12.88 29.86
CA VAL A 885 24.65 -13.85 30.95
C VAL A 885 25.01 -15.22 30.38
N ARG A 886 24.34 -15.61 29.31
CA ARG A 886 24.52 -16.88 28.63
C ARG A 886 25.80 -16.92 27.80
N ASP A 887 26.01 -15.94 26.94
CA ASP A 887 27.07 -15.99 25.93
C ASP A 887 28.35 -15.26 26.38
N PHE A 888 28.21 -14.21 27.18
CA PHE A 888 29.31 -13.41 27.71
C PHE A 888 29.54 -13.60 29.21
N GLY A 889 29.01 -14.67 29.82
CA GLY A 889 29.11 -14.93 31.26
C GLY A 889 30.55 -14.86 31.80
N GLY A 890 31.52 -15.32 31.01
CA GLY A 890 32.95 -15.22 31.35
C GLY A 890 33.53 -13.79 31.31
N LEU A 891 32.78 -12.81 30.76
CA LEU A 891 33.22 -11.42 30.66
C LEU A 891 32.49 -10.46 31.62
N LEU A 892 31.46 -10.90 32.33
CA LEU A 892 30.64 -10.05 33.20
C LEU A 892 31.45 -9.34 34.30
N GLY A 893 32.58 -9.89 34.71
CA GLY A 893 33.51 -9.29 35.68
C GLY A 893 34.64 -8.44 35.06
N ASP A 894 34.72 -8.34 33.72
CA ASP A 894 35.74 -7.53 33.04
C ASP A 894 35.34 -6.04 33.02
N PRO A 895 36.18 -5.15 33.57
CA PRO A 895 35.82 -3.70 33.57
C PRO A 895 35.60 -3.12 32.19
N ARG A 896 36.29 -3.61 31.15
CA ARG A 896 36.15 -3.14 29.76
C ARG A 896 34.81 -3.55 29.19
N TYR A 897 34.38 -4.81 29.44
CA TYR A 897 33.03 -5.26 29.07
C TYR A 897 31.98 -4.43 29.78
N THR A 898 32.13 -4.21 31.09
CA THR A 898 31.18 -3.40 31.87
C THR A 898 31.09 -1.97 31.36
N THR A 899 32.26 -1.38 31.02
CA THR A 899 32.30 -0.01 30.44
C THR A 899 31.62 0.05 29.08
N LEU A 900 31.90 -0.91 28.19
CA LEU A 900 31.29 -0.98 26.86
C LEU A 900 29.78 -1.15 26.92
N MET A 901 29.28 -1.95 27.85
CA MET A 901 27.85 -2.20 28.01
C MET A 901 27.13 -1.16 28.87
N ARG A 902 27.86 -0.26 29.53
CA ARG A 902 27.23 0.85 30.25
C ARG A 902 26.57 1.79 29.24
N PRO A 903 25.30 2.12 29.43
CA PRO A 903 24.65 3.15 28.59
C PRO A 903 25.40 4.47 28.70
N ASP A 904 25.68 5.11 27.56
CA ASP A 904 26.20 6.47 27.57
C ASP A 904 25.15 7.38 28.20
N THR A 905 25.40 7.80 29.43
CA THR A 905 24.58 8.81 30.10
C THR A 905 25.10 10.15 29.64
N VAL A 906 24.25 10.92 28.94
CA VAL A 906 24.54 12.34 28.66
C VAL A 906 24.73 13.04 30.00
N PRO A 907 25.82 13.78 30.22
CA PRO A 907 26.08 14.47 31.46
C PRO A 907 25.01 15.55 31.76
#